data_771a2cfba8a0e8f59eb16370551fb927
#
_entry.id   771a2cfba8a0e8f59eb16370551fb927
#
_cell.length_a   1.000
_cell.length_b   1.000
_cell.length_c   1.000
_cell.angle_alpha   90.00
_cell.angle_beta   90.00
_cell.angle_gamma   90.00
#
_symmetry.space_group_name_H-M   'P 1'
#
loop_
_entity.id
_entity.type
_entity.pdbx_description
1 polymer ?
#
loop_
_entity_poly.entity_id
_entity_poly.type
_entity_poly.pdbx_seq_one_letter_code
_entity_poly.pdbx_strand_id
1 'polypeptide(L)'
;MYGKGQGKGIMYLCDEKVREKQNFNLDWYFYHGDNQMQAGQTLVRDYEPVKLPHDWSLYYPWKEDAPSCGSGGYAETGIGWYRKIFDVNPQAFAKGRVFIHFEGVYMLSTVWINGHKLGQHVYGYTPFEYEITQYLHEDGRENVLDVKVDNSAQPGSRWYSGSGITRNVWLVKTSDTYIAPFGVGIQIPGIEGDKAHISVEISLAHAEDKKLSVQTTVFSPDHEICLDLCTDRKGETSTLHQQGIIDTSLLWEVDAPFLYEAVTLLYNQDTLIDEVHTFFGIRTAVFDADKGFLLNGRQVKLNGVCIHHDGGCMGAAVPLPVWKRRLEKLKEMGVNALRMAHNPPDSALLDLCDRMGFLVMDEAFDEWHYLKGKELGSNTHESHGYSLWFDTCHEEDLRTMLLRDRNHPSIILWSIGNEVPDQTAPEGYLTARHLKSICKSIDPLRAVTQANDQIAAEPRAAREEFLNELDVVGYNYVGRWRTRAETFYDEDKRNHPNWCMIGTENSGLGGMRGQYLFHMEEKAGWWMRPYYSAPIEVGRLLRYTMTHDYVAGDFMWTGIDYLGESHWPHRSSNVGVLDTCGFAKDSFYFYQSIWRRDIPVAHLLPHWNIDVEQGTILQVLGYTNCDSAELILNGKSYGKKAYSYPDYGMTQTYGHFDKEPIPANTDNLFLSWDVPYEPGYMELVGFKDGKEVVRDRVETAGEPYAIRLNCYQDTLAADGLDVGQIEIAIVDEKGRLCPQSEQYVQLSVEGVGELVSIDNGNPASHESMKGTGIHVSAGRAFAVVRSNGRSGDCVVKAESEGLENAQISLSFT
;
A
#
# COMPACT_ATOMS: atom_id res chain seq x y z
N MET A 1 9.02 26.15 36.71
CA MET A 1 10.33 26.51 36.15
C MET A 1 10.81 25.29 35.39
N TYR A 2 10.47 25.24 34.10
CA TYR A 2 11.04 24.22 33.21
C TYR A 2 12.19 24.87 32.47
N GLY A 3 13.36 24.23 32.56
CA GLY A 3 14.58 24.70 31.99
C GLY A 3 14.48 24.87 30.49
N LYS A 4 14.90 26.00 29.97
CA LYS A 4 15.21 26.23 28.57
C LYS A 4 16.28 25.22 28.16
N GLY A 5 15.87 24.10 27.54
CA GLY A 5 16.75 23.29 26.74
C GLY A 5 17.12 24.15 25.52
N GLN A 6 18.33 24.69 25.51
CA GLN A 6 18.95 25.28 24.33
C GLN A 6 19.29 24.14 23.35
N GLY A 7 18.31 23.63 22.64
CA GLY A 7 18.56 23.08 21.31
C GLY A 7 18.81 24.28 20.40
N LYS A 8 19.98 24.42 19.86
CA LYS A 8 20.23 25.29 18.73
C LYS A 8 19.29 24.81 17.61
N GLY A 9 18.25 25.60 17.30
CA GLY A 9 17.33 25.30 16.25
C GLY A 9 18.07 25.00 14.95
N ILE A 10 17.67 23.98 14.25
CA ILE A 10 18.19 23.67 12.92
C ILE A 10 17.85 24.88 12.04
N MET A 11 18.89 25.51 11.48
CA MET A 11 18.74 26.62 10.57
C MET A 11 18.32 26.04 9.21
N TYR A 12 17.07 26.27 8.83
CA TYR A 12 16.56 25.81 7.53
C TYR A 12 16.96 26.77 6.41
N LEU A 13 17.24 26.21 5.24
CA LEU A 13 17.60 26.87 4.00
C LEU A 13 19.00 27.51 4.02
N CYS A 14 19.86 27.08 3.13
CA CYS A 14 21.18 27.68 2.87
C CYS A 14 21.29 28.17 1.42
N ASP A 15 22.31 29.02 1.14
CA ASP A 15 22.40 29.78 -0.12
C ASP A 15 23.00 29.01 -1.32
N GLU A 16 23.38 27.73 -1.17
CA GLU A 16 24.23 27.05 -2.15
C GLU A 16 23.46 26.35 -3.28
N LYS A 17 22.14 26.08 -3.11
CA LYS A 17 21.33 25.38 -4.10
C LYS A 17 20.31 26.29 -4.75
N VAL A 18 20.12 26.15 -6.08
CA VAL A 18 19.09 26.89 -6.82
C VAL A 18 17.66 26.45 -6.46
N ARG A 19 17.49 25.15 -6.19
CA ARG A 19 16.29 24.57 -5.55
C ARG A 19 16.72 23.80 -4.31
N GLU A 20 16.05 24.01 -3.21
CA GLU A 20 16.27 23.28 -1.97
C GLU A 20 14.95 22.69 -1.48
N LYS A 21 14.94 21.37 -1.21
CA LYS A 21 13.81 20.64 -0.60
C LYS A 21 14.32 20.01 0.70
N GLN A 22 13.86 20.52 1.83
CA GLN A 22 14.27 20.06 3.16
C GLN A 22 13.15 19.33 3.86
N ASN A 23 13.47 18.19 4.50
CA ASN A 23 12.54 17.47 5.35
C ASN A 23 12.14 18.36 6.55
N PHE A 24 10.83 18.48 6.78
CA PHE A 24 10.27 19.34 7.80
C PHE A 24 9.51 18.58 8.88
N ASN A 25 9.77 17.27 9.04
CA ASN A 25 8.98 16.34 9.86
C ASN A 25 9.31 16.39 11.37
N LEU A 26 10.47 16.91 11.78
CA LEU A 26 10.88 16.93 13.17
C LEU A 26 10.35 18.15 13.93
N ASP A 27 10.35 18.13 15.26
CA ASP A 27 10.08 19.26 16.15
C ASP A 27 8.69 19.93 15.95
N TRP A 28 7.67 19.12 15.78
CA TRP A 28 6.29 19.56 15.81
C TRP A 28 5.67 19.39 17.20
N TYR A 29 4.59 20.15 17.41
CA TYR A 29 3.73 20.05 18.59
C TYR A 29 2.33 19.72 18.15
N PHE A 30 1.64 18.87 18.91
CA PHE A 30 0.28 18.41 18.61
C PHE A 30 -0.65 18.62 19.80
N TYR A 31 -1.89 18.98 19.52
CA TYR A 31 -2.99 19.06 20.49
C TYR A 31 -4.25 18.43 19.89
N HIS A 32 -4.88 17.50 20.62
CA HIS A 32 -6.16 16.91 20.20
C HIS A 32 -7.32 17.66 20.85
N GLY A 33 -8.23 18.19 20.06
CA GLY A 33 -9.44 18.88 20.44
C GLY A 33 -9.68 20.17 19.65
N ASP A 34 -10.93 20.61 19.64
CA ASP A 34 -11.31 21.91 19.07
C ASP A 34 -11.17 22.97 20.15
N ASN A 35 -9.95 23.32 20.48
CA ASN A 35 -9.72 24.47 21.33
C ASN A 35 -9.97 25.75 20.51
N GLN A 36 -10.66 26.72 21.06
CA GLN A 36 -10.87 28.05 20.46
C GLN A 36 -9.55 28.83 20.25
N MET A 37 -8.46 28.11 20.03
CA MET A 37 -7.17 28.69 19.74
C MET A 37 -7.20 29.34 18.36
N GLN A 38 -7.04 30.66 18.39
CA GLN A 38 -6.74 31.37 17.15
C GLN A 38 -5.28 31.11 16.76
N ALA A 39 -5.07 30.85 15.49
CA ALA A 39 -3.73 30.72 14.92
C ALA A 39 -2.85 31.93 15.33
N GLY A 40 -1.60 31.67 15.68
CA GLY A 40 -0.64 32.68 16.13
C GLY A 40 -0.67 33.01 17.63
N GLN A 41 -1.56 32.44 18.44
CA GLN A 41 -1.54 32.62 19.90
C GLN A 41 -0.40 31.80 20.56
N THR A 42 0.01 32.19 21.77
CA THR A 42 1.04 31.52 22.54
C THR A 42 0.68 30.04 22.80
N LEU A 43 1.67 29.11 22.76
CA LEU A 43 1.46 27.70 23.11
C LEU A 43 0.73 27.57 24.44
N VAL A 44 -0.41 26.86 24.43
CA VAL A 44 -1.09 26.43 25.63
C VAL A 44 -0.35 25.22 26.20
N ARG A 45 -0.48 24.97 27.52
CA ARG A 45 0.31 23.97 28.27
C ARG A 45 0.14 22.52 27.81
N ASP A 46 -0.84 22.24 26.96
CA ASP A 46 -1.31 20.89 26.64
C ASP A 46 -0.85 20.36 25.27
N TYR A 47 0.08 21.07 24.59
CA TYR A 47 0.68 20.59 23.35
C TYR A 47 1.81 19.58 23.64
N GLU A 48 1.73 18.43 22.99
CA GLU A 48 2.75 17.38 23.08
C GLU A 48 3.72 17.42 21.90
N PRO A 49 5.02 17.16 22.11
CA PRO A 49 5.97 17.07 21.00
C PRO A 49 5.72 15.83 20.17
N VAL A 50 5.69 15.99 18.85
CA VAL A 50 5.50 14.90 17.91
C VAL A 50 6.47 15.01 16.74
N LYS A 51 6.68 13.88 16.06
CA LYS A 51 7.38 13.78 14.79
C LYS A 51 6.36 13.42 13.70
N LEU A 52 6.52 13.96 12.50
CA LEU A 52 5.72 13.59 11.35
C LEU A 52 6.42 12.45 10.56
N PRO A 53 5.68 11.66 9.81
CA PRO A 53 4.20 11.55 9.76
C PRO A 53 3.60 11.16 11.11
N HIS A 54 2.38 11.63 11.40
CA HIS A 54 1.71 11.41 12.69
C HIS A 54 0.22 11.12 12.48
N ASP A 55 -0.23 10.04 13.11
CA ASP A 55 -1.62 9.61 13.15
C ASP A 55 -2.06 9.52 14.61
N TRP A 56 -2.86 10.48 15.07
CA TRP A 56 -3.23 10.54 16.48
C TRP A 56 -4.24 9.47 16.89
N SER A 57 -5.01 8.91 15.94
CA SER A 57 -6.07 7.94 16.27
C SER A 57 -5.55 6.72 17.04
N LEU A 58 -4.29 6.32 16.84
CA LEU A 58 -3.66 5.19 17.52
C LEU A 58 -3.28 5.42 18.98
N TYR A 59 -3.32 6.66 19.45
CA TYR A 59 -2.97 7.01 20.83
C TYR A 59 -4.14 6.90 21.80
N TYR A 60 -5.35 6.64 21.28
CA TYR A 60 -6.59 6.54 22.04
C TYR A 60 -7.12 5.10 22.05
N PRO A 61 -7.89 4.73 23.09
CA PRO A 61 -8.49 3.40 23.16
C PRO A 61 -9.56 3.19 22.07
N TRP A 62 -9.60 1.98 21.55
CA TRP A 62 -10.68 1.52 20.68
C TRP A 62 -11.99 1.46 21.45
N LYS A 63 -13.11 1.92 20.86
CA LYS A 63 -14.41 1.99 21.54
C LYS A 63 -15.53 1.55 20.61
N GLU A 64 -16.41 0.67 21.09
CA GLU A 64 -17.55 0.19 20.33
C GLU A 64 -18.47 1.32 19.83
N ASP A 65 -18.60 2.39 20.61
CA ASP A 65 -19.42 3.57 20.32
C ASP A 65 -18.66 4.72 19.62
N ALA A 66 -17.45 4.45 19.12
CA ALA A 66 -16.68 5.47 18.38
C ALA A 66 -17.44 5.92 17.12
N PRO A 67 -17.44 7.24 16.80
CA PRO A 67 -18.14 7.76 15.63
C PRO A 67 -17.67 7.17 14.30
N SER A 68 -16.41 6.72 14.21
CA SER A 68 -15.85 6.04 13.04
C SER A 68 -16.48 4.66 12.78
N CYS A 69 -17.18 4.09 13.77
CA CYS A 69 -17.82 2.76 13.76
C CYS A 69 -16.91 1.66 13.20
N GLY A 70 -17.48 0.50 12.82
CA GLY A 70 -16.73 -0.59 12.23
C GLY A 70 -16.04 -0.23 10.91
N SER A 71 -16.61 0.71 10.15
CA SER A 71 -16.01 1.19 8.91
C SER A 71 -14.62 1.79 9.15
N GLY A 72 -14.46 2.65 10.15
CA GLY A 72 -13.18 3.24 10.56
C GLY A 72 -12.44 2.42 11.64
N GLY A 73 -12.88 1.19 11.94
CA GLY A 73 -12.25 0.29 12.90
C GLY A 73 -12.39 0.74 14.34
N TYR A 74 -13.45 1.49 14.69
CA TYR A 74 -13.73 1.96 16.05
C TYR A 74 -12.64 2.88 16.64
N ALA A 75 -11.89 3.56 15.76
CA ALA A 75 -10.79 4.44 16.13
C ALA A 75 -11.28 5.84 16.54
N GLU A 76 -10.55 6.52 17.42
CA GLU A 76 -10.76 7.91 17.76
C GLU A 76 -10.50 8.82 16.55
N THR A 77 -11.34 9.87 16.40
CA THR A 77 -11.25 10.86 15.34
C THR A 77 -11.42 12.26 15.92
N GLY A 78 -11.85 13.25 15.16
CA GLY A 78 -12.15 14.58 15.69
C GLY A 78 -11.25 15.67 15.10
N ILE A 79 -10.86 16.65 15.93
CA ILE A 79 -10.07 17.80 15.51
C ILE A 79 -8.72 17.78 16.19
N GLY A 80 -7.66 18.00 15.41
CA GLY A 80 -6.30 18.11 15.90
C GLY A 80 -5.61 19.37 15.40
N TRP A 81 -4.74 19.93 16.22
CA TRP A 81 -3.93 21.08 15.90
C TRP A 81 -2.46 20.73 15.94
N TYR A 82 -1.76 21.09 14.88
CA TYR A 82 -0.31 20.97 14.79
C TYR A 82 0.32 22.35 14.80
N ARG A 83 1.45 22.49 15.46
CA ARG A 83 2.25 23.71 15.47
C ARG A 83 3.71 23.38 15.26
N LYS A 84 4.38 24.14 14.39
CA LYS A 84 5.83 24.15 14.26
C LYS A 84 6.35 25.56 14.43
N ILE A 85 7.40 25.69 15.26
CA ILE A 85 8.13 26.94 15.45
C ILE A 85 9.50 26.76 14.81
N PHE A 86 9.89 27.67 13.94
CA PHE A 86 11.12 27.55 13.19
C PHE A 86 11.72 28.89 12.82
N ASP A 87 13.03 28.89 12.63
CA ASP A 87 13.79 30.02 12.13
C ASP A 87 14.21 29.78 10.67
N VAL A 88 14.36 30.86 9.94
CA VAL A 88 14.83 30.83 8.57
C VAL A 88 16.00 31.80 8.42
N ASN A 89 17.00 31.44 7.61
CA ASN A 89 18.10 32.34 7.33
C ASN A 89 17.60 33.52 6.47
N PRO A 90 17.64 34.80 6.95
CA PRO A 90 17.15 35.94 6.18
C PRO A 90 17.87 36.11 4.83
N GLN A 91 19.13 35.69 4.72
CA GLN A 91 19.88 35.80 3.46
C GLN A 91 19.39 34.80 2.41
N ALA A 92 18.76 33.69 2.84
CA ALA A 92 18.18 32.72 1.94
C ALA A 92 16.95 33.25 1.18
N PHE A 93 16.32 34.35 1.69
CA PHE A 93 15.11 34.93 1.07
C PHE A 93 15.41 36.10 0.14
N ALA A 94 16.59 36.63 0.12
CA ALA A 94 16.93 37.83 -0.65
C ALA A 94 16.63 37.69 -2.15
N LYS A 95 16.47 36.45 -2.65
CA LYS A 95 16.15 36.13 -4.05
C LYS A 95 15.44 34.75 -4.12
N GLY A 96 14.14 34.72 -4.21
CA GLY A 96 13.39 33.47 -4.46
C GLY A 96 12.09 33.36 -3.68
N ARG A 97 11.50 32.18 -3.77
CA ARG A 97 10.22 31.85 -3.16
C ARG A 97 10.36 30.68 -2.20
N VAL A 98 9.58 30.70 -1.14
CA VAL A 98 9.55 29.63 -0.14
C VAL A 98 8.14 29.07 -0.03
N PHE A 99 8.07 27.75 -0.07
CA PHE A 99 6.81 26.99 0.00
C PHE A 99 6.85 26.03 1.16
N ILE A 100 5.68 25.79 1.75
CA ILE A 100 5.43 24.65 2.59
C ILE A 100 4.60 23.64 1.80
N HIS A 101 5.13 22.43 1.62
CA HIS A 101 4.53 21.36 0.83
C HIS A 101 4.13 20.21 1.74
N PHE A 102 2.86 19.81 1.69
CA PHE A 102 2.29 18.67 2.41
C PHE A 102 1.98 17.55 1.42
N GLU A 103 2.47 16.34 1.68
CA GLU A 103 2.19 15.18 0.83
C GLU A 103 0.82 14.55 1.12
N GLY A 104 0.27 14.76 2.32
CA GLY A 104 -1.08 14.32 2.70
C GLY A 104 -1.44 14.64 4.14
N VAL A 105 -2.65 15.18 4.33
CA VAL A 105 -3.22 15.53 5.65
C VAL A 105 -4.66 15.08 5.71
N TYR A 106 -5.00 14.10 6.52
CA TYR A 106 -6.35 13.57 6.61
C TYR A 106 -7.08 14.12 7.81
N MET A 107 -8.11 14.96 7.57
CA MET A 107 -8.58 15.66 6.38
C MET A 107 -9.01 17.10 6.73
N LEU A 108 -9.60 17.81 5.75
CA LEU A 108 -10.08 19.19 5.92
C LEU A 108 -9.06 20.09 6.64
N SER A 109 -7.82 20.06 6.14
CA SER A 109 -6.72 20.81 6.73
C SER A 109 -6.85 22.31 6.44
N THR A 110 -6.61 23.15 7.45
CA THR A 110 -6.45 24.59 7.28
C THR A 110 -5.09 25.01 7.81
N VAL A 111 -4.36 25.81 7.05
CA VAL A 111 -2.97 26.19 7.33
C VAL A 111 -2.82 27.68 7.53
N TRP A 112 -2.02 28.06 8.53
CA TRP A 112 -1.64 29.45 8.82
C TRP A 112 -0.14 29.57 9.02
N ILE A 113 0.42 30.70 8.62
CA ILE A 113 1.79 31.12 8.92
C ILE A 113 1.74 32.48 9.63
N ASN A 114 2.37 32.60 10.80
CA ASN A 114 2.42 33.83 11.60
C ASN A 114 1.05 34.49 11.80
N GLY A 115 -0.01 33.65 11.93
CA GLY A 115 -1.39 34.06 12.09
C GLY A 115 -2.13 34.39 10.77
N HIS A 116 -1.46 34.37 9.62
CA HIS A 116 -2.08 34.60 8.32
C HIS A 116 -2.59 33.27 7.75
N LYS A 117 -3.90 33.17 7.47
CA LYS A 117 -4.50 31.99 6.84
C LYS A 117 -3.99 31.87 5.40
N LEU A 118 -3.36 30.72 5.06
CA LEU A 118 -2.88 30.42 3.72
C LEU A 118 -3.98 29.80 2.86
N GLY A 119 -4.69 28.80 3.39
CA GLY A 119 -5.71 28.10 2.64
C GLY A 119 -6.32 26.92 3.40
N GLN A 120 -7.16 26.17 2.70
CA GLN A 120 -7.76 24.92 3.16
C GLN A 120 -7.62 23.87 2.04
N HIS A 121 -7.32 22.63 2.42
CA HIS A 121 -7.32 21.47 1.54
C HIS A 121 -8.22 20.37 2.10
N VAL A 122 -8.99 19.73 1.20
CA VAL A 122 -10.06 18.78 1.60
C VAL A 122 -9.57 17.34 1.54
N TYR A 123 -9.06 16.90 0.39
CA TYR A 123 -8.77 15.49 0.12
C TYR A 123 -7.47 15.04 0.77
N GLY A 124 -7.58 14.14 1.75
CA GLY A 124 -6.43 13.78 2.60
C GLY A 124 -5.30 13.02 1.92
N TYR A 125 -5.44 12.61 0.66
CA TYR A 125 -4.53 11.74 -0.06
C TYR A 125 -3.77 12.43 -1.21
N THR A 126 -4.12 13.66 -1.54
CA THR A 126 -3.42 14.47 -2.55
C THR A 126 -2.50 15.49 -1.89
N PRO A 127 -1.31 15.77 -2.49
CA PRO A 127 -0.42 16.80 -2.00
C PRO A 127 -0.96 18.20 -2.30
N PHE A 128 -0.54 19.15 -1.47
CA PHE A 128 -0.81 20.57 -1.67
C PHE A 128 0.32 21.42 -1.12
N GLU A 129 0.45 22.65 -1.61
CA GLU A 129 1.48 23.57 -1.15
C GLU A 129 0.98 25.00 -1.05
N TYR A 130 1.63 25.76 -0.18
CA TYR A 130 1.40 27.20 -0.02
C TYR A 130 2.69 27.98 -0.06
N GLU A 131 2.70 29.07 -0.83
CA GLU A 131 3.79 30.04 -0.79
C GLU A 131 3.73 30.85 0.51
N ILE A 132 4.82 30.89 1.25
CA ILE A 132 4.94 31.54 2.55
C ILE A 132 5.90 32.73 2.55
N THR A 133 6.57 33.02 1.44
CA THR A 133 7.65 34.01 1.30
C THR A 133 7.30 35.34 1.98
N GLN A 134 6.16 35.95 1.61
CA GLN A 134 5.77 37.28 2.08
C GLN A 134 5.34 37.36 3.54
N TYR A 135 5.14 36.21 4.19
CA TYR A 135 4.66 36.12 5.58
C TYR A 135 5.77 35.77 6.56
N LEU A 136 6.98 35.44 6.06
CA LEU A 136 8.10 35.07 6.91
C LEU A 136 8.74 36.27 7.58
N HIS A 137 9.18 36.07 8.81
CA HIS A 137 9.92 37.08 9.56
C HIS A 137 11.40 37.08 9.12
N GLU A 138 11.86 38.21 8.60
CA GLU A 138 13.25 38.43 8.14
C GLU A 138 14.15 39.03 9.23
N ASP A 139 13.60 39.42 10.37
CA ASP A 139 14.26 40.17 11.44
C ASP A 139 14.77 39.27 12.59
N GLY A 140 14.83 37.97 12.38
CA GLY A 140 15.30 37.00 13.36
C GLY A 140 14.24 36.60 14.41
N ARG A 141 12.97 36.99 14.22
CA ARG A 141 11.87 36.43 15.00
C ARG A 141 11.53 35.03 14.49
N GLU A 142 11.10 34.18 15.42
CA GLU A 142 10.57 32.85 15.10
C GLU A 142 9.36 32.93 14.19
N ASN A 143 9.24 32.00 13.26
CA ASN A 143 8.06 31.78 12.44
C ASN A 143 7.21 30.67 13.06
N VAL A 144 5.90 30.83 13.01
CA VAL A 144 4.92 29.89 13.57
C VAL A 144 4.00 29.40 12.46
N LEU A 145 4.09 28.11 12.16
CA LEU A 145 3.19 27.39 11.25
C LEU A 145 2.14 26.63 12.07
N ASP A 146 0.86 26.90 11.84
CA ASP A 146 -0.25 26.21 12.45
C ASP A 146 -1.04 25.45 11.40
N VAL A 147 -1.43 24.20 11.72
CA VAL A 147 -2.29 23.36 10.89
C VAL A 147 -3.43 22.81 11.73
N LYS A 148 -4.67 23.17 11.41
CA LYS A 148 -5.86 22.51 11.92
C LYS A 148 -6.24 21.37 11.00
N VAL A 149 -6.50 20.21 11.55
CA VAL A 149 -6.98 19.03 10.85
C VAL A 149 -8.34 18.65 11.44
N ASP A 150 -9.35 18.50 10.59
CA ASP A 150 -10.72 18.22 11.02
C ASP A 150 -11.23 16.91 10.40
N ASN A 151 -11.14 15.82 11.18
CA ASN A 151 -11.68 14.50 10.83
C ASN A 151 -12.87 14.13 11.75
N SER A 152 -13.70 15.11 12.11
CA SER A 152 -14.84 14.92 13.02
C SER A 152 -16.10 14.36 12.32
N ALA A 153 -16.23 14.56 11.01
CA ALA A 153 -17.36 14.07 10.23
C ALA A 153 -17.21 12.55 9.94
N GLN A 154 -17.87 11.72 10.74
CA GLN A 154 -17.73 10.25 10.73
C GLN A 154 -19.09 9.54 10.63
N PRO A 155 -19.13 8.31 10.05
CA PRO A 155 -18.06 7.61 9.32
C PRO A 155 -17.75 8.27 7.97
N GLY A 156 -16.46 8.44 7.67
CA GLY A 156 -15.97 9.16 6.47
C GLY A 156 -15.52 8.26 5.32
N SER A 157 -15.15 7.01 5.61
CA SER A 157 -14.71 5.99 4.64
C SER A 157 -15.17 4.60 5.10
N ARG A 158 -14.97 3.58 4.27
CA ARG A 158 -15.22 2.17 4.64
C ARG A 158 -13.97 1.46 5.19
N TRP A 159 -12.89 2.19 5.44
CA TRP A 159 -11.63 1.72 6.00
C TRP A 159 -11.10 2.74 7.00
N TYR A 160 -10.08 2.36 7.76
CA TYR A 160 -9.37 3.25 8.65
C TYR A 160 -8.58 4.30 7.86
N SER A 161 -9.00 5.53 7.92
CA SER A 161 -8.34 6.63 7.21
C SER A 161 -7.15 7.23 7.97
N GLY A 162 -7.06 6.97 9.27
CA GLY A 162 -6.18 7.71 10.17
C GLY A 162 -6.63 9.14 10.39
N SER A 163 -5.88 9.90 11.19
CA SER A 163 -6.17 11.31 11.44
C SER A 163 -4.87 12.07 11.68
N GLY A 164 -4.63 13.12 10.90
CA GLY A 164 -3.46 13.98 11.11
C GLY A 164 -2.66 14.31 9.86
N ILE A 165 -1.43 14.75 10.09
CA ILE A 165 -0.42 14.92 9.02
C ILE A 165 0.21 13.55 8.81
N THR A 166 -0.41 12.74 7.94
CA THR A 166 -0.10 11.32 7.77
C THR A 166 1.00 11.03 6.76
N ARG A 167 1.47 12.04 6.04
CA ARG A 167 2.61 11.97 5.08
C ARG A 167 3.62 13.05 5.38
N ASN A 168 4.70 13.09 4.61
CA ASN A 168 5.79 14.03 4.84
C ASN A 168 5.39 15.49 4.60
N VAL A 169 6.10 16.38 5.30
CA VAL A 169 6.07 17.83 5.07
C VAL A 169 7.45 18.30 4.66
N TRP A 170 7.49 19.20 3.68
CA TRP A 170 8.73 19.73 3.11
C TRP A 170 8.71 21.25 3.13
N LEU A 171 9.86 21.83 3.43
CA LEU A 171 10.12 23.23 3.18
C LEU A 171 10.91 23.32 1.85
N VAL A 172 10.33 24.04 0.88
CA VAL A 172 10.89 24.13 -0.48
C VAL A 172 11.25 25.57 -0.79
N LYS A 173 12.51 25.79 -1.22
CA LYS A 173 12.99 27.07 -1.74
C LYS A 173 13.22 26.96 -3.24
N THR A 174 12.83 27.98 -3.99
CA THR A 174 13.06 28.09 -5.44
C THR A 174 13.52 29.50 -5.79
N SER A 175 13.99 29.71 -7.01
CA SER A 175 14.12 31.05 -7.60
C SER A 175 12.73 31.65 -7.89
N ASP A 176 12.67 32.94 -8.25
CA ASP A 176 11.40 33.60 -8.64
C ASP A 176 10.71 32.89 -9.83
N THR A 177 11.50 32.45 -10.79
CA THR A 177 11.06 31.61 -11.90
C THR A 177 11.60 30.22 -11.69
N TYR A 178 10.75 29.22 -11.78
CA TYR A 178 11.11 27.84 -11.47
C TYR A 178 10.28 26.84 -12.30
N ILE A 179 10.71 25.58 -12.31
CA ILE A 179 9.93 24.47 -12.86
C ILE A 179 8.80 24.21 -11.88
N ALA A 180 7.56 24.26 -12.35
CA ALA A 180 6.38 24.07 -11.52
C ALA A 180 6.41 22.73 -10.73
N PRO A 181 5.72 22.61 -9.61
CA PRO A 181 5.56 21.34 -8.91
C PRO A 181 5.04 20.26 -9.88
N PHE A 182 5.70 19.07 -9.87
CA PHE A 182 5.42 17.99 -10.83
C PHE A 182 5.47 18.42 -12.30
N GLY A 183 6.21 19.52 -12.60
CA GLY A 183 6.24 20.17 -13.89
C GLY A 183 7.05 19.45 -14.96
N VAL A 184 7.79 18.38 -14.62
CA VAL A 184 8.50 17.55 -15.60
C VAL A 184 7.70 16.28 -15.84
N GLY A 185 7.19 16.10 -17.05
CA GLY A 185 6.47 14.89 -17.48
C GLY A 185 7.24 14.18 -18.58
N ILE A 186 7.53 12.88 -18.39
CA ILE A 186 8.28 12.07 -19.34
C ILE A 186 7.38 10.99 -19.90
N GLN A 187 7.29 10.90 -21.23
CA GLN A 187 6.50 9.90 -21.93
C GLN A 187 7.39 9.11 -22.88
N ILE A 188 7.02 7.85 -23.09
CA ILE A 188 7.64 6.94 -24.05
C ILE A 188 6.61 6.65 -25.15
N PRO A 189 6.50 7.50 -26.20
CA PRO A 189 5.50 7.34 -27.25
C PRO A 189 5.64 6.03 -28.07
N GLY A 190 6.85 5.45 -28.09
CA GLY A 190 7.08 4.19 -28.77
C GLY A 190 8.51 3.69 -28.61
N ILE A 191 8.68 2.38 -28.85
CA ILE A 191 9.97 1.69 -28.89
C ILE A 191 10.07 0.97 -30.23
N GLU A 192 11.13 1.24 -31.00
CA GLU A 192 11.40 0.62 -32.29
C GLU A 192 12.73 -0.14 -32.21
N GLY A 193 12.65 -1.47 -32.11
CA GLY A 193 13.82 -2.29 -31.83
C GLY A 193 14.37 -2.00 -30.44
N ASP A 194 15.59 -1.49 -30.35
CA ASP A 194 16.24 -1.06 -29.11
C ASP A 194 16.21 0.46 -28.88
N LYS A 195 15.54 1.20 -29.78
CA LYS A 195 15.41 2.66 -29.73
C LYS A 195 14.13 3.09 -29.06
N ALA A 196 14.24 3.86 -27.98
CA ALA A 196 13.09 4.44 -27.30
C ALA A 196 12.92 5.92 -27.66
N HIS A 197 11.71 6.29 -28.12
CA HIS A 197 11.32 7.68 -28.32
C HIS A 197 10.96 8.30 -26.97
N ILE A 198 11.57 9.42 -26.64
CA ILE A 198 11.37 10.15 -25.39
C ILE A 198 10.71 11.48 -25.71
N SER A 199 9.65 11.82 -24.98
CA SER A 199 9.02 13.15 -25.00
C SER A 199 9.04 13.72 -23.59
N VAL A 200 9.58 14.92 -23.41
CA VAL A 200 9.64 15.62 -22.13
C VAL A 200 8.80 16.89 -22.22
N GLU A 201 7.84 17.01 -21.30
CA GLU A 201 7.06 18.22 -21.08
C GLU A 201 7.60 18.93 -19.84
N ILE A 202 7.89 20.23 -19.94
CA ILE A 202 8.37 21.03 -18.83
C ILE A 202 7.46 22.23 -18.63
N SER A 203 6.79 22.30 -17.49
CA SER A 203 5.94 23.41 -17.07
C SER A 203 6.69 24.36 -16.16
N LEU A 204 6.67 25.66 -16.48
CA LEU A 204 7.37 26.72 -15.77
C LEU A 204 6.38 27.60 -15.01
N ALA A 205 6.77 28.04 -13.83
CA ALA A 205 6.06 29.03 -13.03
C ALA A 205 6.78 30.40 -13.08
N HIS A 206 6.00 31.50 -13.14
CA HIS A 206 6.49 32.88 -13.18
C HIS A 206 7.53 33.13 -14.29
N ALA A 207 7.22 32.63 -15.49
CA ALA A 207 8.12 32.65 -16.63
C ALA A 207 7.99 33.90 -17.52
N GLU A 208 7.10 34.86 -17.20
CA GLU A 208 6.77 36.01 -18.01
C GLU A 208 8.01 36.86 -18.29
N ASP A 209 8.08 37.45 -19.50
CA ASP A 209 9.10 38.42 -19.94
C ASP A 209 10.59 38.02 -19.75
N LYS A 210 10.89 36.71 -19.60
CA LYS A 210 12.27 36.22 -19.38
C LYS A 210 12.79 35.42 -20.57
N LYS A 211 14.08 35.54 -20.85
CA LYS A 211 14.78 34.68 -21.82
C LYS A 211 15.27 33.43 -21.14
N LEU A 212 14.46 32.38 -21.22
CA LEU A 212 14.69 31.13 -20.56
C LEU A 212 15.14 30.05 -21.56
N SER A 213 16.04 29.19 -21.10
CA SER A 213 16.35 27.90 -21.77
C SER A 213 16.30 26.75 -20.76
N VAL A 214 15.95 25.59 -21.26
CA VAL A 214 15.90 24.36 -20.48
C VAL A 214 16.80 23.32 -21.12
N GLN A 215 17.68 22.75 -20.32
CA GLN A 215 18.46 21.58 -20.66
C GLN A 215 17.97 20.37 -19.87
N THR A 216 17.74 19.23 -20.56
CA THR A 216 17.41 17.96 -19.92
C THR A 216 18.45 16.93 -20.34
N THR A 217 19.23 16.46 -19.37
CA THR A 217 20.21 15.39 -19.56
C THR A 217 19.67 14.10 -18.93
N VAL A 218 19.61 13.04 -19.72
CA VAL A 218 19.13 11.72 -19.26
C VAL A 218 20.31 10.81 -19.01
N PHE A 219 20.35 10.25 -17.81
CA PHE A 219 21.33 9.26 -17.38
C PHE A 219 20.71 7.86 -17.41
N SER A 220 21.47 6.89 -17.89
CA SER A 220 21.12 5.47 -17.85
C SER A 220 21.16 4.91 -16.43
N PRO A 221 20.64 3.68 -16.18
CA PRO A 221 20.80 3.01 -14.89
C PRO A 221 22.25 2.85 -14.42
N ASP A 222 23.20 2.85 -15.36
CA ASP A 222 24.64 2.81 -15.07
C ASP A 222 25.29 4.20 -14.91
N HIS A 223 24.47 5.26 -14.81
CA HIS A 223 24.87 6.68 -14.69
C HIS A 223 25.67 7.22 -15.88
N GLU A 224 25.49 6.67 -17.08
CA GLU A 224 26.04 7.21 -18.32
C GLU A 224 25.04 8.15 -19.00
N ILE A 225 25.52 9.25 -19.59
CA ILE A 225 24.67 10.16 -20.38
C ILE A 225 24.24 9.43 -21.65
N CYS A 226 22.93 9.24 -21.82
CA CYS A 226 22.34 8.61 -23.00
C CYS A 226 21.49 9.55 -23.87
N LEU A 227 21.15 10.74 -23.36
CA LEU A 227 20.43 11.76 -24.12
C LEU A 227 20.66 13.13 -23.50
N ASP A 228 20.87 14.15 -24.37
CA ASP A 228 20.99 15.55 -23.95
C ASP A 228 20.13 16.43 -24.86
N LEU A 229 19.22 17.19 -24.28
CA LEU A 229 18.22 18.00 -24.95
C LEU A 229 18.32 19.43 -24.47
N CYS A 230 18.22 20.39 -25.40
CA CYS A 230 18.20 21.81 -25.06
C CYS A 230 17.10 22.52 -25.85
N THR A 231 16.34 23.39 -25.18
CA THR A 231 15.25 24.14 -25.79
C THR A 231 15.18 25.54 -25.21
N ASP A 232 15.21 26.55 -26.13
CA ASP A 232 14.93 27.93 -25.76
C ASP A 232 13.44 28.20 -25.72
N ARG A 233 13.01 28.93 -24.69
CA ARG A 233 11.63 29.38 -24.58
C ARG A 233 11.31 30.39 -25.71
N LYS A 234 10.23 30.11 -26.45
CA LYS A 234 9.73 30.96 -27.52
C LYS A 234 8.40 31.61 -27.11
N GLY A 235 8.33 32.92 -27.17
CA GLY A 235 7.10 33.66 -26.84
C GLY A 235 6.75 33.63 -25.37
N GLU A 236 5.47 33.65 -25.05
CA GLU A 236 4.94 33.70 -23.69
C GLU A 236 4.52 32.34 -23.13
N THR A 237 4.87 31.21 -23.81
CA THR A 237 4.48 29.89 -23.32
C THR A 237 5.11 29.57 -21.96
N SER A 238 4.32 29.00 -21.05
CA SER A 238 4.78 28.45 -19.78
C SER A 238 5.16 26.98 -19.87
N THR A 239 4.87 26.32 -21.00
CA THR A 239 5.16 24.89 -21.20
C THR A 239 6.11 24.72 -22.38
N LEU A 240 7.16 23.95 -22.17
CA LEU A 240 8.16 23.58 -23.16
C LEU A 240 8.09 22.09 -23.45
N HIS A 241 8.42 21.71 -24.68
CA HIS A 241 8.45 20.32 -25.11
C HIS A 241 9.82 19.99 -25.72
N GLN A 242 10.37 18.84 -25.32
CA GLN A 242 11.60 18.30 -25.86
C GLN A 242 11.33 16.88 -26.38
N GLN A 243 12.05 16.47 -27.39
CA GLN A 243 11.96 15.12 -27.96
C GLN A 243 13.36 14.60 -28.29
N GLY A 244 13.55 13.31 -28.10
CA GLY A 244 14.80 12.64 -28.41
C GLY A 244 14.63 11.14 -28.54
N ILE A 245 15.73 10.47 -28.82
CA ILE A 245 15.78 9.01 -28.95
C ILE A 245 16.92 8.51 -28.08
N ILE A 246 16.65 7.52 -27.25
CA ILE A 246 17.67 6.76 -26.54
C ILE A 246 17.93 5.49 -27.34
N ASP A 247 19.16 5.35 -27.80
CA ASP A 247 19.65 4.14 -28.46
C ASP A 247 20.01 3.09 -27.41
N THR A 248 19.84 1.82 -27.72
CA THR A 248 20.19 0.68 -26.82
C THR A 248 19.53 0.79 -25.44
N SER A 249 18.21 0.97 -25.42
CA SER A 249 17.47 1.18 -24.18
C SER A 249 17.34 -0.09 -23.33
N LEU A 250 17.61 0.05 -22.02
CA LEU A 250 17.28 -0.96 -21.03
C LEU A 250 15.82 -0.79 -20.60
N LEU A 251 15.02 -1.83 -20.83
CA LEU A 251 13.59 -1.78 -20.55
C LEU A 251 13.31 -2.01 -19.07
N TRP A 252 12.37 -1.26 -18.53
CA TRP A 252 11.80 -1.55 -17.20
C TRP A 252 10.87 -2.76 -17.28
N GLU A 253 11.09 -3.74 -16.43
CA GLU A 253 10.32 -4.98 -16.34
C GLU A 253 10.15 -5.41 -14.87
N VAL A 254 9.22 -6.34 -14.60
CA VAL A 254 8.94 -6.86 -13.25
C VAL A 254 10.21 -7.44 -12.59
N ASP A 255 11.02 -8.17 -13.36
CA ASP A 255 12.24 -8.84 -12.86
C ASP A 255 13.53 -8.05 -13.14
N ALA A 256 13.43 -6.95 -13.90
CA ALA A 256 14.54 -6.06 -14.24
C ALA A 256 14.06 -4.60 -14.26
N PRO A 257 13.78 -4.00 -13.10
CA PRO A 257 13.17 -2.68 -13.00
C PRO A 257 14.19 -1.55 -13.18
N PHE A 258 14.74 -1.41 -14.39
CA PHE A 258 15.73 -0.39 -14.72
C PHE A 258 15.12 1.02 -14.72
N LEU A 259 15.71 1.94 -13.96
CA LEU A 259 15.29 3.33 -13.87
C LEU A 259 16.35 4.26 -14.46
N TYR A 260 15.90 5.19 -15.27
CA TYR A 260 16.65 6.32 -15.79
C TYR A 260 16.43 7.55 -14.93
N GLU A 261 17.37 8.47 -14.95
CA GLU A 261 17.29 9.76 -14.29
C GLU A 261 17.38 10.89 -15.32
N ALA A 262 16.37 11.75 -15.37
CA ALA A 262 16.39 12.99 -16.12
C ALA A 262 16.70 14.16 -15.19
N VAL A 263 17.83 14.84 -15.42
CA VAL A 263 18.19 16.08 -14.74
C VAL A 263 17.81 17.25 -15.63
N THR A 264 16.80 18.02 -15.19
CA THR A 264 16.27 19.17 -15.93
C THR A 264 16.73 20.46 -15.28
N LEU A 265 17.52 21.24 -16.03
CA LEU A 265 18.12 22.50 -15.61
C LEU A 265 17.42 23.66 -16.32
N LEU A 266 17.01 24.67 -15.54
CA LEU A 266 16.40 25.90 -16.06
C LEU A 266 17.40 27.06 -15.96
N TYR A 267 17.63 27.73 -17.08
CA TYR A 267 18.53 28.88 -17.16
C TYR A 267 17.75 30.17 -17.48
N ASN A 268 18.17 31.27 -16.87
CA ASN A 268 17.85 32.62 -17.30
C ASN A 268 19.11 33.21 -17.92
N GLN A 269 19.12 33.29 -19.25
CA GLN A 269 20.34 33.53 -20.04
C GLN A 269 21.38 32.43 -19.70
N ASP A 270 22.53 32.83 -19.14
CA ASP A 270 23.61 31.89 -18.77
C ASP A 270 23.62 31.51 -17.29
N THR A 271 22.63 31.94 -16.52
CA THR A 271 22.54 31.70 -15.09
C THR A 271 21.60 30.54 -14.80
N LEU A 272 22.07 29.48 -14.16
CA LEU A 272 21.24 28.40 -13.64
C LEU A 272 20.33 28.96 -12.53
N ILE A 273 19.00 28.75 -12.67
CA ILE A 273 18.02 29.26 -11.73
C ILE A 273 17.14 28.17 -11.11
N ASP A 274 17.13 26.96 -11.69
CA ASP A 274 16.39 25.83 -11.12
C ASP A 274 16.94 24.48 -11.61
N GLU A 275 16.74 23.42 -10.80
CA GLU A 275 17.17 22.05 -11.07
C GLU A 275 16.15 21.06 -10.53
N VAL A 276 15.71 20.11 -11.37
CA VAL A 276 14.76 19.05 -11.01
C VAL A 276 15.26 17.70 -11.51
N HIS A 277 15.24 16.71 -10.61
CA HIS A 277 15.58 15.33 -10.89
C HIS A 277 14.29 14.50 -11.01
N THR A 278 14.17 13.72 -12.08
CA THR A 278 12.99 12.90 -12.38
C THR A 278 13.42 11.49 -12.75
N PHE A 279 13.02 10.51 -11.95
CA PHE A 279 13.21 9.09 -12.27
C PHE A 279 12.07 8.61 -13.16
N PHE A 280 12.40 7.73 -14.12
CA PHE A 280 11.42 7.11 -15.02
C PHE A 280 11.94 5.78 -15.55
N GLY A 281 11.07 4.96 -16.13
CA GLY A 281 11.43 3.71 -16.78
C GLY A 281 10.99 3.68 -18.24
N ILE A 282 11.78 3.06 -19.09
CA ILE A 282 11.46 2.86 -20.50
C ILE A 282 10.69 1.56 -20.65
N ARG A 283 9.44 1.61 -21.04
CA ARG A 283 8.58 0.45 -21.26
C ARG A 283 7.39 0.76 -22.14
N THR A 284 6.75 -0.29 -22.68
CA THR A 284 5.38 -0.26 -23.23
C THR A 284 4.45 -1.08 -22.33
N ALA A 285 3.24 -0.58 -22.09
CA ALA A 285 2.19 -1.27 -21.33
C ALA A 285 0.89 -1.18 -22.11
N VAL A 286 0.37 -2.31 -22.57
CA VAL A 286 -0.79 -2.36 -23.48
C VAL A 286 -1.79 -3.38 -22.94
N PHE A 287 -3.06 -2.98 -22.87
CA PHE A 287 -4.18 -3.90 -22.66
C PHE A 287 -4.76 -4.27 -24.02
N ASP A 288 -4.80 -5.55 -24.31
CA ASP A 288 -5.29 -6.13 -25.56
C ASP A 288 -6.53 -7.01 -25.28
N ALA A 289 -7.56 -6.83 -26.07
CA ALA A 289 -8.82 -7.52 -25.86
C ALA A 289 -8.73 -9.05 -25.99
N ASP A 290 -7.76 -9.58 -26.74
CA ASP A 290 -7.57 -11.02 -26.96
C ASP A 290 -6.43 -11.62 -26.15
N LYS A 291 -5.43 -10.81 -25.78
CA LYS A 291 -4.19 -11.26 -25.11
C LYS A 291 -4.06 -10.80 -23.67
N GLY A 292 -5.01 -9.99 -23.16
CA GLY A 292 -4.93 -9.43 -21.83
C GLY A 292 -3.87 -8.32 -21.72
N PHE A 293 -2.95 -8.40 -20.76
CA PHE A 293 -1.93 -7.38 -20.55
C PHE A 293 -0.60 -7.75 -21.19
N LEU A 294 0.00 -6.78 -21.88
CA LEU A 294 1.30 -6.89 -22.53
C LEU A 294 2.28 -5.85 -21.93
N LEU A 295 3.39 -6.32 -21.38
CA LEU A 295 4.52 -5.51 -20.97
C LEU A 295 5.67 -5.72 -21.97
N ASN A 296 6.13 -4.64 -22.61
CA ASN A 296 7.17 -4.71 -23.64
C ASN A 296 6.86 -5.74 -24.76
N GLY A 297 5.59 -5.82 -25.15
CA GLY A 297 5.10 -6.76 -26.17
C GLY A 297 4.97 -8.23 -25.69
N ARG A 298 5.34 -8.54 -24.46
CA ARG A 298 5.19 -9.89 -23.87
C ARG A 298 3.95 -9.95 -23.00
N GLN A 299 3.18 -11.02 -23.12
CA GLN A 299 2.04 -11.27 -22.27
C GLN A 299 2.46 -11.49 -20.83
N VAL A 300 1.84 -10.77 -19.90
CA VAL A 300 2.05 -10.88 -18.44
C VAL A 300 0.71 -11.05 -17.78
N LYS A 301 0.51 -12.12 -17.04
CA LYS A 301 -0.66 -12.29 -16.19
C LYS A 301 -0.46 -11.49 -14.90
N LEU A 302 -1.40 -10.60 -14.58
CA LEU A 302 -1.34 -9.80 -13.36
C LEU A 302 -1.76 -10.66 -12.16
N ASN A 303 -0.80 -11.03 -11.34
CA ASN A 303 -0.99 -11.67 -10.05
C ASN A 303 -1.09 -10.56 -9.00
N GLY A 304 -2.29 -10.00 -8.88
CA GLY A 304 -2.51 -8.76 -8.16
C GLY A 304 -3.07 -8.96 -6.76
N VAL A 305 -2.79 -7.99 -5.89
CA VAL A 305 -3.45 -7.82 -4.60
C VAL A 305 -3.85 -6.36 -4.40
N CYS A 306 -4.98 -6.14 -3.76
CA CYS A 306 -5.35 -4.82 -3.25
C CYS A 306 -4.62 -4.55 -1.94
N ILE A 307 -4.23 -3.31 -1.69
CA ILE A 307 -3.64 -2.86 -0.42
C ILE A 307 -4.25 -1.54 0.00
N HIS A 308 -4.57 -1.42 1.29
CA HIS A 308 -4.88 -0.13 1.93
C HIS A 308 -3.62 0.61 2.34
N HIS A 309 -3.76 1.89 2.66
CA HIS A 309 -2.64 2.78 3.00
C HIS A 309 -2.16 2.67 4.45
N ASP A 310 -2.82 1.88 5.31
CA ASP A 310 -2.41 1.74 6.70
C ASP A 310 -1.27 0.73 6.92
N GLY A 311 -0.51 0.96 7.95
CA GLY A 311 0.61 0.13 8.40
C GLY A 311 0.32 -0.72 9.64
N GLY A 312 -0.97 -1.07 9.93
CA GLY A 312 -1.34 -1.74 11.17
C GLY A 312 -1.03 -0.84 12.38
N CYS A 313 -0.13 -1.24 13.27
CA CYS A 313 0.25 -0.45 14.44
C CYS A 313 0.93 0.89 14.13
N MET A 314 1.25 1.16 12.87
CA MET A 314 1.71 2.47 12.41
C MET A 314 0.56 3.37 11.92
N GLY A 315 -0.68 2.84 11.83
CA GLY A 315 -1.83 3.56 11.29
C GLY A 315 -1.57 4.05 9.88
N ALA A 316 -2.02 5.26 9.57
CA ALA A 316 -1.81 5.90 8.27
C ALA A 316 -0.43 6.59 8.13
N ALA A 317 0.35 6.67 9.21
CA ALA A 317 1.69 7.26 9.23
C ALA A 317 2.77 6.18 9.05
N VAL A 318 2.85 5.59 7.87
CA VAL A 318 3.65 4.38 7.62
C VAL A 318 5.07 4.70 7.18
N PRO A 319 6.11 4.35 7.97
CA PRO A 319 7.50 4.49 7.55
C PRO A 319 7.83 3.59 6.35
N LEU A 320 8.69 4.08 5.45
CA LEU A 320 9.06 3.37 4.23
C LEU A 320 9.63 1.95 4.48
N PRO A 321 10.45 1.68 5.52
CA PRO A 321 10.90 0.32 5.82
C PRO A 321 9.78 -0.67 6.13
N VAL A 322 8.64 -0.20 6.67
CA VAL A 322 7.47 -1.05 6.93
C VAL A 322 6.83 -1.47 5.61
N TRP A 323 6.65 -0.53 4.67
CA TRP A 323 6.20 -0.85 3.32
C TRP A 323 7.15 -1.80 2.60
N LYS A 324 8.46 -1.53 2.67
CA LYS A 324 9.47 -2.38 2.01
C LYS A 324 9.34 -3.84 2.45
N ARG A 325 9.31 -4.12 3.76
CA ARG A 325 9.16 -5.49 4.29
C ARG A 325 7.86 -6.17 3.82
N ARG A 326 6.74 -5.43 3.84
CA ARG A 326 5.45 -5.95 3.39
C ARG A 326 5.45 -6.28 1.90
N LEU A 327 6.02 -5.40 1.07
CA LEU A 327 6.17 -5.62 -0.36
C LEU A 327 7.12 -6.77 -0.68
N GLU A 328 8.23 -6.92 0.04
CA GLU A 328 9.14 -8.06 -0.06
C GLU A 328 8.40 -9.38 0.20
N LYS A 329 7.55 -9.42 1.24
CA LYS A 329 6.72 -10.59 1.53
C LYS A 329 5.69 -10.87 0.42
N LEU A 330 5.04 -9.86 -0.11
CA LEU A 330 4.11 -10.04 -1.23
C LEU A 330 4.85 -10.54 -2.49
N LYS A 331 6.05 -10.04 -2.77
CA LYS A 331 6.88 -10.52 -3.88
C LYS A 331 7.33 -11.98 -3.67
N GLU A 332 7.68 -12.36 -2.46
CA GLU A 332 7.96 -13.77 -2.07
C GLU A 332 6.76 -14.70 -2.38
N MET A 333 5.55 -14.22 -2.20
CA MET A 333 4.31 -14.94 -2.56
C MET A 333 4.13 -15.10 -4.07
N GLY A 334 4.75 -14.26 -4.90
CA GLY A 334 4.59 -14.22 -6.34
C GLY A 334 3.67 -13.11 -6.85
N VAL A 335 3.35 -12.13 -6.01
CA VAL A 335 2.66 -10.90 -6.42
C VAL A 335 3.54 -10.10 -7.36
N ASN A 336 2.98 -9.70 -8.50
CA ASN A 336 3.63 -8.80 -9.45
C ASN A 336 2.84 -7.50 -9.67
N ALA A 337 1.63 -7.39 -9.10
CA ALA A 337 0.77 -6.23 -9.28
C ALA A 337 0.08 -5.79 -7.97
N LEU A 338 -0.08 -4.48 -7.79
CA LEU A 338 -0.74 -3.87 -6.64
C LEU A 338 -1.86 -2.94 -7.10
N ARG A 339 -3.01 -2.99 -6.44
CA ARG A 339 -4.07 -1.98 -6.56
C ARG A 339 -4.10 -1.14 -5.29
N MET A 340 -4.00 0.17 -5.46
CA MET A 340 -4.02 1.15 -4.37
C MET A 340 -5.47 1.46 -3.98
N ALA A 341 -5.99 0.69 -3.04
CA ALA A 341 -7.39 0.77 -2.63
C ALA A 341 -7.60 1.85 -1.56
N HIS A 342 -8.48 2.77 -1.69
CA HIS A 342 -9.25 3.30 -2.82
C HIS A 342 -8.96 4.80 -2.88
N ASN A 343 -7.70 5.17 -2.96
CA ASN A 343 -7.21 6.55 -2.85
C ASN A 343 -5.76 6.65 -3.39
N PRO A 344 -5.30 7.85 -3.77
CA PRO A 344 -3.93 8.06 -4.19
C PRO A 344 -2.91 7.63 -3.12
N PRO A 345 -1.94 6.77 -3.45
CA PRO A 345 -0.96 6.28 -2.50
C PRO A 345 0.06 7.34 -2.09
N ASP A 346 0.90 7.01 -1.12
CA ASP A 346 2.12 7.76 -0.83
C ASP A 346 3.09 7.64 -2.01
N SER A 347 3.71 8.74 -2.43
CA SER A 347 4.68 8.74 -3.53
C SER A 347 5.90 7.86 -3.24
N ALA A 348 6.34 7.79 -1.99
CA ALA A 348 7.43 6.90 -1.59
C ALA A 348 7.10 5.41 -1.77
N LEU A 349 5.82 5.02 -1.64
CA LEU A 349 5.37 3.67 -1.95
C LEU A 349 5.45 3.38 -3.46
N LEU A 350 5.11 4.35 -4.31
CA LEU A 350 5.27 4.22 -5.76
C LEU A 350 6.75 4.12 -6.17
N ASP A 351 7.64 4.90 -5.54
CA ASP A 351 9.09 4.77 -5.73
C ASP A 351 9.60 3.35 -5.37
N LEU A 352 9.05 2.73 -4.32
CA LEU A 352 9.35 1.33 -4.00
C LEU A 352 8.82 0.38 -5.07
N CYS A 353 7.60 0.59 -5.56
CA CYS A 353 7.02 -0.22 -6.63
C CYS A 353 7.89 -0.15 -7.90
N ASP A 354 8.35 1.04 -8.26
CA ASP A 354 9.25 1.23 -9.40
C ASP A 354 10.55 0.43 -9.27
N ARG A 355 11.19 0.49 -8.09
CA ARG A 355 12.48 -0.18 -7.81
C ARG A 355 12.35 -1.68 -7.59
N MET A 356 11.20 -2.14 -7.10
CA MET A 356 10.96 -3.55 -6.83
C MET A 356 10.28 -4.28 -8.00
N GLY A 357 9.88 -3.58 -9.07
CA GLY A 357 9.24 -4.15 -10.23
C GLY A 357 7.81 -4.61 -9.97
N PHE A 358 7.00 -3.81 -9.26
CA PHE A 358 5.56 -4.03 -9.17
C PHE A 358 4.82 -3.24 -10.24
N LEU A 359 3.79 -3.85 -10.80
CA LEU A 359 2.81 -3.20 -11.67
C LEU A 359 1.72 -2.59 -10.81
N VAL A 360 1.32 -1.34 -11.09
CA VAL A 360 0.39 -0.62 -10.20
C VAL A 360 -0.86 -0.18 -10.95
N MET A 361 -2.02 -0.45 -10.34
CA MET A 361 -3.27 0.23 -10.60
C MET A 361 -3.41 1.34 -9.57
N ASP A 362 -3.24 2.57 -10.00
CA ASP A 362 -3.32 3.76 -9.16
C ASP A 362 -4.76 4.29 -9.18
N GLU A 363 -5.38 4.39 -7.99
CA GLU A 363 -6.80 4.65 -7.85
C GLU A 363 -7.08 6.00 -7.18
N ALA A 364 -7.97 6.79 -7.80
CA ALA A 364 -8.23 8.16 -7.37
C ALA A 364 -9.29 8.28 -6.28
N PHE A 365 -10.45 7.62 -6.45
CA PHE A 365 -11.64 7.89 -5.63
C PHE A 365 -12.40 6.62 -5.26
N ASP A 366 -13.05 6.63 -4.07
CA ASP A 366 -14.04 5.62 -3.66
C ASP A 366 -15.49 6.07 -3.92
N GLU A 367 -15.71 7.36 -4.08
CA GLU A 367 -17.01 7.99 -4.30
C GLU A 367 -16.93 9.12 -5.30
N TRP A 368 -18.06 9.32 -6.05
CA TRP A 368 -18.25 10.47 -6.89
C TRP A 368 -19.40 11.35 -6.37
N HIS A 369 -20.46 11.56 -7.15
CA HIS A 369 -21.61 12.41 -6.76
C HIS A 369 -22.46 11.79 -5.65
N TYR A 370 -22.55 10.44 -5.61
CA TYR A 370 -23.42 9.75 -4.66
C TYR A 370 -22.62 9.14 -3.52
N LEU A 371 -23.13 9.40 -2.31
CA LEU A 371 -22.54 8.91 -1.07
C LEU A 371 -22.73 7.40 -0.95
N LYS A 372 -21.70 6.67 -0.54
CA LYS A 372 -21.78 5.26 -0.14
C LYS A 372 -22.24 5.11 1.30
N GLY A 373 -22.98 4.02 1.59
CA GLY A 373 -23.24 3.61 2.97
C GLY A 373 -21.96 3.16 3.67
N LYS A 374 -21.75 3.67 4.89
CA LYS A 374 -20.55 3.43 5.70
C LYS A 374 -20.87 3.02 7.15
N GLU A 375 -22.07 2.56 7.40
CA GLU A 375 -22.57 2.32 8.77
C GLU A 375 -22.23 0.94 9.32
N LEU A 376 -21.15 0.32 8.88
CA LEU A 376 -20.74 -0.98 9.40
C LEU A 376 -20.60 -0.94 10.94
N GLY A 377 -21.42 -1.73 11.61
CA GLY A 377 -21.43 -1.78 13.07
C GLY A 377 -22.00 -0.53 13.76
N SER A 378 -22.68 0.37 13.03
CA SER A 378 -23.31 1.57 13.57
C SER A 378 -24.83 1.44 13.67
N ASN A 379 -25.42 2.14 14.64
CA ASN A 379 -26.87 2.36 14.76
C ASN A 379 -27.32 3.68 14.12
N THR A 380 -26.42 4.45 13.55
CA THR A 380 -26.71 5.73 12.87
C THR A 380 -26.81 5.49 11.37
N HIS A 381 -27.61 6.32 10.67
CA HIS A 381 -27.73 6.32 9.20
C HIS A 381 -26.99 7.51 8.58
N GLU A 382 -26.16 8.18 9.36
CA GLU A 382 -25.34 9.29 8.86
C GLU A 382 -24.04 8.73 8.29
N SER A 383 -23.76 9.06 7.05
CA SER A 383 -22.49 8.78 6.38
C SER A 383 -21.93 10.08 5.82
N HIS A 384 -20.63 10.21 5.90
CA HIS A 384 -19.89 11.33 5.33
C HIS A 384 -18.90 10.78 4.31
N GLY A 385 -18.31 11.63 3.47
CA GLY A 385 -17.31 11.17 2.52
C GLY A 385 -16.94 12.22 1.51
N TYR A 386 -16.08 11.83 0.59
CA TYR A 386 -15.56 12.73 -0.44
C TYR A 386 -16.65 13.22 -1.42
N SER A 387 -17.73 12.45 -1.60
CA SER A 387 -18.88 12.86 -2.43
C SER A 387 -19.45 14.24 -2.06
N LEU A 388 -19.33 14.67 -0.79
CA LEU A 388 -19.73 16.01 -0.36
C LEU A 388 -18.90 17.14 -0.99
N TRP A 389 -17.71 16.81 -1.47
CA TRP A 389 -16.72 17.74 -2.03
C TRP A 389 -16.42 17.46 -3.51
N PHE A 390 -16.91 16.33 -4.03
CA PHE A 390 -16.59 15.87 -5.38
C PHE A 390 -16.78 16.94 -6.44
N ASP A 391 -17.96 17.58 -6.47
CA ASP A 391 -18.29 18.61 -7.47
C ASP A 391 -17.31 19.78 -7.52
N THR A 392 -16.65 20.08 -6.40
CA THR A 392 -15.76 21.24 -6.29
C THR A 392 -14.28 20.90 -6.32
N CYS A 393 -13.90 19.66 -6.00
CA CYS A 393 -12.50 19.30 -5.76
C CYS A 393 -11.96 18.23 -6.73
N HIS A 394 -12.83 17.40 -7.32
CA HIS A 394 -12.38 16.20 -8.05
C HIS A 394 -11.41 16.48 -9.21
N GLU A 395 -11.59 17.60 -9.93
CA GLU A 395 -10.75 17.91 -11.07
C GLU A 395 -9.32 18.27 -10.61
N GLU A 396 -9.19 19.10 -9.57
CA GLU A 396 -7.90 19.46 -8.99
C GLU A 396 -7.20 18.25 -8.37
N ASP A 397 -7.92 17.46 -7.58
CA ASP A 397 -7.39 16.27 -6.92
C ASP A 397 -6.92 15.22 -7.91
N LEU A 398 -7.73 14.91 -8.95
CA LEU A 398 -7.35 13.97 -10.00
C LEU A 398 -6.15 14.46 -10.81
N ARG A 399 -6.13 15.75 -11.21
CA ARG A 399 -4.98 16.33 -11.91
C ARG A 399 -3.72 16.28 -11.06
N THR A 400 -3.82 16.59 -9.78
CA THR A 400 -2.69 16.55 -8.84
C THR A 400 -2.12 15.14 -8.73
N MET A 401 -2.96 14.11 -8.56
CA MET A 401 -2.54 12.72 -8.57
C MET A 401 -1.80 12.37 -9.87
N LEU A 402 -2.42 12.65 -11.01
CA LEU A 402 -1.87 12.30 -12.32
C LEU A 402 -0.52 13.00 -12.60
N LEU A 403 -0.40 14.30 -12.29
CA LEU A 403 0.82 15.07 -12.50
C LEU A 403 1.95 14.58 -11.59
N ARG A 404 1.63 14.26 -10.33
CA ARG A 404 2.58 13.70 -9.37
C ARG A 404 3.12 12.34 -9.83
N ASP A 405 2.21 11.47 -10.33
CA ASP A 405 2.50 10.05 -10.48
C ASP A 405 2.82 9.62 -11.92
N ARG A 406 2.60 10.47 -12.93
CA ARG A 406 2.76 10.13 -14.36
C ARG A 406 4.13 9.58 -14.77
N ASN A 407 5.19 9.86 -14.02
CA ASN A 407 6.54 9.41 -14.35
C ASN A 407 6.88 8.01 -13.80
N HIS A 408 6.06 7.45 -12.89
CA HIS A 408 6.28 6.11 -12.34
C HIS A 408 6.05 5.02 -13.40
N PRO A 409 7.08 4.24 -13.79
CA PRO A 409 6.91 3.16 -14.75
C PRO A 409 6.08 1.99 -14.20
N SER A 410 6.00 1.82 -12.89
CA SER A 410 5.16 0.83 -12.22
C SER A 410 3.67 1.02 -12.54
N ILE A 411 3.19 2.25 -12.67
CA ILE A 411 1.78 2.51 -12.95
C ILE A 411 1.45 2.13 -14.39
N ILE A 412 0.55 1.15 -14.53
CA ILE A 412 0.09 0.64 -15.82
C ILE A 412 -1.36 1.01 -16.13
N LEU A 413 -2.11 1.44 -15.12
CA LEU A 413 -3.55 1.66 -15.21
C LEU A 413 -3.98 2.75 -14.23
N TRP A 414 -4.73 3.74 -14.71
CA TRP A 414 -5.41 4.72 -13.90
C TRP A 414 -6.82 4.24 -13.56
N SER A 415 -7.14 4.12 -12.29
CA SER A 415 -8.50 3.81 -11.83
C SER A 415 -9.18 5.07 -11.33
N ILE A 416 -10.29 5.43 -11.97
CA ILE A 416 -11.04 6.66 -11.67
C ILE A 416 -12.06 6.48 -10.54
N GLY A 417 -12.29 5.23 -10.08
CA GLY A 417 -13.22 4.99 -8.98
C GLY A 417 -13.33 3.53 -8.57
N ASN A 418 -13.81 3.35 -7.34
CA ASN A 418 -14.14 2.05 -6.77
C ASN A 418 -15.62 1.95 -6.46
N GLU A 419 -16.33 0.99 -7.07
CA GLU A 419 -17.73 0.66 -6.75
C GLU A 419 -18.62 1.89 -6.56
N VAL A 420 -18.40 2.93 -7.37
CA VAL A 420 -19.13 4.19 -7.24
C VAL A 420 -20.62 3.96 -7.49
N PRO A 421 -21.53 4.49 -6.65
CA PRO A 421 -22.98 4.33 -6.89
C PRO A 421 -23.41 4.92 -8.24
N ASP A 422 -22.69 5.89 -8.77
CA ASP A 422 -22.88 6.53 -10.07
C ASP A 422 -22.91 5.53 -11.24
N GLN A 423 -22.27 4.36 -11.11
CA GLN A 423 -22.29 3.31 -12.14
C GLN A 423 -23.72 2.82 -12.48
N THR A 424 -24.67 3.00 -11.55
CA THR A 424 -26.08 2.62 -11.71
C THR A 424 -26.93 3.76 -12.25
N ALA A 425 -26.46 5.00 -12.15
CA ALA A 425 -27.17 6.20 -12.55
C ALA A 425 -27.23 6.34 -14.08
N PRO A 426 -28.33 6.83 -14.66
CA PRO A 426 -28.46 7.01 -16.12
C PRO A 426 -27.39 7.92 -16.72
N GLU A 427 -26.92 8.92 -15.98
CA GLU A 427 -25.92 9.92 -16.37
C GLU A 427 -24.50 9.61 -15.90
N GLY A 428 -24.30 8.54 -15.11
CA GLY A 428 -22.99 8.20 -14.52
C GLY A 428 -21.88 8.03 -15.56
N TYR A 429 -22.21 7.58 -16.78
CA TYR A 429 -21.27 7.49 -17.89
C TYR A 429 -20.68 8.85 -18.31
N LEU A 430 -21.40 9.96 -18.09
CA LEU A 430 -20.90 11.30 -18.39
C LEU A 430 -19.76 11.68 -17.42
N THR A 431 -19.90 11.33 -16.15
CA THR A 431 -18.87 11.52 -15.15
C THR A 431 -17.65 10.65 -15.46
N ALA A 432 -17.84 9.36 -15.79
CA ALA A 432 -16.76 8.48 -16.20
C ALA A 432 -15.98 9.03 -17.41
N ARG A 433 -16.72 9.53 -18.45
CA ARG A 433 -16.15 10.16 -19.64
C ARG A 433 -15.35 11.42 -19.27
N HIS A 434 -15.87 12.25 -18.38
CA HIS A 434 -15.21 13.48 -17.93
C HIS A 434 -13.90 13.15 -17.21
N LEU A 435 -13.92 12.27 -16.20
CA LEU A 435 -12.72 11.86 -15.48
C LEU A 435 -11.68 11.20 -16.39
N LYS A 436 -12.12 10.32 -17.31
CA LYS A 436 -11.24 9.75 -18.33
C LYS A 436 -10.62 10.84 -19.20
N SER A 437 -11.37 11.88 -19.58
CA SER A 437 -10.84 12.98 -20.41
C SER A 437 -9.73 13.76 -19.67
N ILE A 438 -9.85 13.92 -18.34
CA ILE A 438 -8.80 14.51 -17.50
C ILE A 438 -7.55 13.63 -17.52
N CYS A 439 -7.71 12.31 -17.29
CA CYS A 439 -6.59 11.37 -17.35
C CYS A 439 -5.87 11.46 -18.70
N LYS A 440 -6.61 11.38 -19.81
CA LYS A 440 -6.04 11.40 -21.17
C LYS A 440 -5.43 12.74 -21.57
N SER A 441 -5.86 13.84 -20.96
CA SER A 441 -5.25 15.17 -21.18
C SER A 441 -3.84 15.29 -20.61
N ILE A 442 -3.51 14.50 -19.55
CA ILE A 442 -2.22 14.51 -18.86
C ILE A 442 -1.36 13.31 -19.29
N ASP A 443 -1.98 12.14 -19.37
CA ASP A 443 -1.34 10.90 -19.78
C ASP A 443 -2.19 10.19 -20.85
N PRO A 444 -1.97 10.46 -22.14
CA PRO A 444 -2.71 9.84 -23.22
C PRO A 444 -2.38 8.35 -23.43
N LEU A 445 -1.25 7.87 -22.88
CA LEU A 445 -0.73 6.53 -23.17
C LEU A 445 -1.31 5.47 -22.26
N ARG A 446 -1.46 5.74 -20.95
CA ARG A 446 -2.00 4.75 -20.03
C ARG A 446 -3.50 4.56 -20.17
N ALA A 447 -3.95 3.33 -19.98
CA ALA A 447 -5.36 2.97 -19.97
C ALA A 447 -6.06 3.49 -18.70
N VAL A 448 -7.39 3.66 -18.79
CA VAL A 448 -8.26 4.10 -17.70
C VAL A 448 -9.29 3.02 -17.40
N THR A 449 -9.49 2.72 -16.14
CA THR A 449 -10.46 1.75 -15.62
C THR A 449 -11.27 2.32 -14.47
N GLN A 450 -12.26 1.55 -14.06
CA GLN A 450 -12.92 1.63 -12.76
C GLN A 450 -13.21 0.23 -12.25
N ALA A 451 -13.17 0.03 -10.94
CA ALA A 451 -13.56 -1.19 -10.27
C ALA A 451 -15.10 -1.23 -10.12
N ASN A 452 -15.78 -2.09 -10.89
CA ASN A 452 -17.25 -2.10 -10.97
C ASN A 452 -17.83 -3.19 -10.08
N ASP A 453 -18.69 -2.79 -9.11
CA ASP A 453 -19.44 -3.74 -8.28
C ASP A 453 -20.56 -4.43 -9.10
N GLN A 454 -20.89 -5.66 -8.69
CA GLN A 454 -22.01 -6.45 -9.21
C GLN A 454 -22.04 -6.58 -10.75
N ILE A 455 -20.86 -6.51 -11.37
CA ILE A 455 -20.74 -6.61 -12.82
C ILE A 455 -21.12 -8.00 -13.35
N ALA A 456 -20.92 -9.05 -12.55
CA ALA A 456 -21.31 -10.41 -12.88
C ALA A 456 -22.78 -10.75 -12.50
N ALA A 457 -23.52 -9.81 -11.89
CA ALA A 457 -24.92 -9.99 -11.55
C ALA A 457 -25.83 -9.94 -12.78
N GLU A 458 -27.06 -10.43 -12.64
CA GLU A 458 -28.11 -10.34 -13.65
C GLU A 458 -29.40 -9.80 -12.99
N PRO A 459 -29.85 -8.57 -13.31
CA PRO A 459 -29.16 -7.62 -14.20
C PRO A 459 -27.89 -7.04 -13.57
N ARG A 460 -26.96 -6.56 -14.38
CA ARG A 460 -25.75 -5.87 -13.92
C ARG A 460 -26.11 -4.57 -13.19
N ALA A 461 -25.35 -4.25 -12.15
CA ALA A 461 -25.45 -2.94 -11.51
C ALA A 461 -24.85 -1.83 -12.40
N ALA A 462 -23.65 -2.05 -12.92
CA ALA A 462 -23.00 -1.11 -13.82
C ALA A 462 -23.69 -1.14 -15.21
N ARG A 463 -24.08 0.04 -15.70
CA ARG A 463 -24.72 0.18 -17.01
C ARG A 463 -23.74 -0.04 -18.15
N GLU A 464 -24.22 -0.56 -19.26
CA GLU A 464 -23.39 -0.82 -20.43
C GLU A 464 -22.78 0.46 -21.01
N GLU A 465 -23.54 1.55 -21.04
CA GLU A 465 -23.06 2.86 -21.49
C GLU A 465 -21.89 3.34 -20.62
N PHE A 466 -21.93 3.05 -19.33
CA PHE A 466 -20.85 3.36 -18.37
C PHE A 466 -19.61 2.52 -18.64
N LEU A 467 -19.78 1.20 -18.78
CA LEU A 467 -18.67 0.27 -19.04
C LEU A 467 -17.95 0.57 -20.37
N ASN A 468 -18.69 1.01 -21.39
CA ASN A 468 -18.15 1.38 -22.70
C ASN A 468 -17.30 2.66 -22.69
N GLU A 469 -17.34 3.48 -21.62
CA GLU A 469 -16.42 4.61 -21.47
C GLU A 469 -15.03 4.18 -21.02
N LEU A 470 -14.87 3.01 -20.40
CA LEU A 470 -13.60 2.54 -19.84
C LEU A 470 -12.69 1.95 -20.94
N ASP A 471 -11.38 2.15 -20.84
CA ASP A 471 -10.40 1.47 -21.70
C ASP A 471 -10.25 0.01 -21.30
N VAL A 472 -10.35 -0.28 -19.99
CA VAL A 472 -10.32 -1.61 -19.42
C VAL A 472 -11.49 -1.76 -18.45
N VAL A 473 -12.28 -2.80 -18.61
CA VAL A 473 -13.44 -3.08 -17.77
C VAL A 473 -12.97 -3.84 -16.52
N GLY A 474 -13.15 -3.23 -15.36
CA GLY A 474 -12.81 -3.82 -14.06
C GLY A 474 -13.96 -4.61 -13.46
N TYR A 475 -13.66 -5.79 -12.92
CA TYR A 475 -14.63 -6.74 -12.36
C TYR A 475 -14.38 -6.94 -10.86
N ASN A 476 -15.35 -6.49 -10.01
CA ASN A 476 -15.31 -6.74 -8.57
C ASN A 476 -16.19 -7.92 -8.19
N TYR A 477 -15.67 -8.82 -7.34
CA TYR A 477 -16.39 -9.91 -6.67
C TYR A 477 -17.25 -10.81 -7.56
N VAL A 478 -16.72 -11.22 -8.68
CA VAL A 478 -17.44 -12.02 -9.69
C VAL A 478 -17.98 -13.34 -9.16
N GLY A 479 -17.33 -13.96 -8.19
CA GLY A 479 -17.79 -15.18 -7.53
C GLY A 479 -18.98 -15.00 -6.57
N ARG A 480 -19.26 -13.75 -6.16
CA ARG A 480 -20.33 -13.41 -5.20
C ARG A 480 -21.72 -13.58 -5.82
N TRP A 481 -21.85 -13.37 -7.13
CA TRP A 481 -23.11 -13.36 -7.88
C TRP A 481 -23.25 -14.63 -8.72
N ARG A 482 -23.89 -15.63 -8.17
CA ARG A 482 -23.94 -17.00 -8.71
C ARG A 482 -24.53 -17.14 -10.10
N THR A 483 -25.37 -16.20 -10.55
CA THR A 483 -26.11 -16.30 -11.83
C THR A 483 -25.18 -16.42 -13.04
N ARG A 484 -24.02 -15.71 -13.01
CA ARG A 484 -23.03 -15.71 -14.10
C ARG A 484 -21.64 -16.15 -13.66
N ALA A 485 -21.49 -16.63 -12.41
CA ALA A 485 -20.18 -16.81 -11.76
C ALA A 485 -19.17 -17.69 -12.50
N GLU A 486 -19.62 -18.59 -13.38
CA GLU A 486 -18.74 -19.50 -14.15
C GLU A 486 -18.69 -19.17 -15.65
N THR A 487 -19.46 -18.18 -16.12
CA THR A 487 -19.59 -17.87 -17.56
C THR A 487 -19.42 -16.40 -17.90
N PHE A 488 -19.26 -15.52 -16.90
CA PHE A 488 -19.34 -14.07 -17.09
C PHE A 488 -18.26 -13.50 -18.04
N TYR A 489 -17.01 -13.95 -17.98
CA TYR A 489 -15.99 -13.49 -18.93
C TYR A 489 -16.24 -13.97 -20.35
N ASP A 490 -16.66 -15.23 -20.54
CA ASP A 490 -16.97 -15.81 -21.85
C ASP A 490 -18.19 -15.14 -22.49
N GLU A 491 -19.22 -14.83 -21.68
CA GLU A 491 -20.41 -14.13 -22.14
C GLU A 491 -20.09 -12.70 -22.54
N ASP A 492 -19.37 -11.99 -21.68
CA ASP A 492 -18.99 -10.60 -21.93
C ASP A 492 -18.01 -10.50 -23.13
N LYS A 493 -17.08 -11.44 -23.28
CA LYS A 493 -16.20 -11.51 -24.46
C LYS A 493 -16.97 -11.75 -25.77
N ARG A 494 -18.00 -12.59 -25.75
CA ARG A 494 -18.83 -12.82 -26.91
C ARG A 494 -19.71 -11.62 -27.31
N ASN A 495 -20.24 -10.93 -26.27
CA ASN A 495 -21.13 -9.79 -26.48
C ASN A 495 -20.34 -8.50 -26.78
N HIS A 496 -19.15 -8.37 -26.20
CA HIS A 496 -18.26 -7.21 -26.29
C HIS A 496 -16.83 -7.65 -26.64
N PRO A 497 -16.58 -8.09 -27.88
CA PRO A 497 -15.29 -8.70 -28.27
C PRO A 497 -14.09 -7.76 -28.12
N ASN A 498 -14.33 -6.44 -28.08
CA ASN A 498 -13.29 -5.41 -27.95
C ASN A 498 -13.01 -4.98 -26.49
N TRP A 499 -13.76 -5.49 -25.50
CA TRP A 499 -13.47 -5.16 -24.11
C TRP A 499 -12.16 -5.82 -23.65
N CYS A 500 -11.28 -5.00 -23.09
CA CYS A 500 -10.19 -5.48 -22.27
C CYS A 500 -10.72 -5.73 -20.85
N MET A 501 -10.40 -6.85 -20.24
CA MET A 501 -11.02 -7.31 -19.00
C MET A 501 -9.99 -7.61 -17.92
N ILE A 502 -10.30 -7.21 -16.67
CA ILE A 502 -9.45 -7.44 -15.53
C ILE A 502 -10.29 -7.62 -14.25
N GLY A 503 -9.95 -8.59 -13.42
CA GLY A 503 -10.50 -8.68 -12.07
C GLY A 503 -9.87 -7.59 -11.20
N THR A 504 -10.67 -6.60 -10.79
CA THR A 504 -10.17 -5.45 -10.03
C THR A 504 -10.22 -5.67 -8.52
N GLU A 505 -11.16 -6.52 -8.05
CA GLU A 505 -11.30 -6.85 -6.64
C GLU A 505 -12.07 -8.15 -6.48
N ASN A 506 -11.40 -9.21 -6.09
CA ASN A 506 -12.03 -10.51 -5.90
C ASN A 506 -11.69 -11.14 -4.56
N SER A 507 -12.63 -11.92 -3.99
CA SER A 507 -12.47 -12.51 -2.67
C SER A 507 -11.21 -13.36 -2.55
N GLY A 508 -10.41 -13.08 -1.53
CA GLY A 508 -9.30 -13.90 -1.12
C GLY A 508 -9.67 -14.97 -0.10
N LEU A 509 -8.67 -15.69 0.36
CA LEU A 509 -8.79 -16.61 1.50
C LEU A 509 -8.64 -15.82 2.80
N GLY A 510 -9.73 -15.40 3.38
CA GLY A 510 -9.74 -14.77 4.70
C GLY A 510 -9.34 -15.77 5.81
N GLY A 511 -9.16 -15.26 7.01
CA GLY A 511 -8.88 -16.06 8.20
C GLY A 511 -7.97 -15.34 9.19
N MET A 512 -7.87 -15.83 10.39
CA MET A 512 -6.93 -15.34 11.40
C MET A 512 -5.72 -16.27 11.46
N ARG A 513 -4.54 -15.68 11.63
CA ARG A 513 -3.28 -16.43 11.70
C ARG A 513 -3.33 -17.46 12.86
N GLY A 514 -3.06 -18.73 12.54
CA GLY A 514 -3.02 -19.85 13.50
C GLY A 514 -4.35 -20.23 14.13
N GLN A 515 -5.48 -19.76 13.59
CA GLN A 515 -6.82 -20.15 14.04
C GLN A 515 -7.59 -20.85 12.93
N TYR A 516 -8.27 -21.94 13.29
CA TYR A 516 -8.96 -22.79 12.33
C TYR A 516 -10.39 -23.06 12.80
N LEU A 517 -11.35 -22.92 11.88
CA LEU A 517 -12.71 -23.41 12.08
C LEU A 517 -12.78 -24.81 11.50
N PHE A 518 -13.13 -25.78 12.36
CA PHE A 518 -13.26 -27.18 11.97
C PHE A 518 -14.70 -27.51 11.53
N HIS A 519 -15.71 -26.76 11.99
CA HIS A 519 -17.10 -27.02 11.71
C HIS A 519 -17.85 -25.76 11.27
N MET A 520 -18.79 -25.92 10.34
CA MET A 520 -19.62 -24.83 9.81
C MET A 520 -20.58 -24.19 10.85
N GLU A 521 -20.82 -24.86 11.95
CA GLU A 521 -21.73 -24.40 13.01
C GLU A 521 -21.06 -23.51 14.05
N GLU A 522 -19.73 -23.41 14.02
CA GLU A 522 -18.96 -22.54 14.91
C GLU A 522 -19.24 -21.08 14.56
N LYS A 523 -19.70 -20.30 15.53
CA LYS A 523 -19.91 -18.87 15.41
C LYS A 523 -18.57 -18.14 15.44
N ALA A 524 -17.89 -18.13 14.35
CA ALA A 524 -16.84 -17.15 14.11
C ALA A 524 -17.45 -15.97 13.34
N GLY A 525 -16.92 -14.78 13.51
CA GLY A 525 -17.41 -13.59 12.81
C GLY A 525 -17.64 -13.88 11.32
N TRP A 526 -18.53 -13.18 10.70
CA TRP A 526 -19.06 -13.48 9.35
C TRP A 526 -17.99 -13.58 8.22
N TRP A 527 -16.76 -13.19 8.49
CA TRP A 527 -15.59 -13.33 7.60
C TRP A 527 -14.83 -14.67 7.73
N MET A 528 -15.05 -15.46 8.79
CA MET A 528 -14.36 -16.74 8.94
C MET A 528 -15.17 -17.87 8.32
N ARG A 529 -14.51 -18.64 7.46
CA ARG A 529 -15.03 -19.90 6.90
C ARG A 529 -14.18 -21.06 7.37
N PRO A 530 -14.71 -22.30 7.37
CA PRO A 530 -13.87 -23.46 7.58
C PRO A 530 -12.68 -23.45 6.62
N TYR A 531 -11.48 -23.63 7.15
CA TYR A 531 -10.23 -23.51 6.40
C TYR A 531 -10.15 -24.42 5.16
N TYR A 532 -10.90 -25.53 5.15
CA TYR A 532 -10.96 -26.48 4.04
C TYR A 532 -11.93 -26.08 2.91
N SER A 533 -12.86 -25.16 3.14
CA SER A 533 -13.90 -24.81 2.16
C SER A 533 -13.54 -23.54 1.34
N ALA A 534 -12.94 -22.55 1.96
CA ALA A 534 -12.59 -21.31 1.29
C ALA A 534 -11.66 -21.50 0.06
N PRO A 535 -10.63 -22.39 0.08
CA PRO A 535 -9.78 -22.61 -1.07
C PRO A 535 -10.50 -23.16 -2.30
N ILE A 536 -11.67 -23.77 -2.16
CA ILE A 536 -12.46 -24.31 -3.29
C ILE A 536 -12.98 -23.17 -4.17
N GLU A 537 -13.65 -22.18 -3.56
CA GLU A 537 -14.25 -21.06 -4.31
C GLU A 537 -13.17 -20.17 -4.95
N VAL A 538 -12.16 -19.82 -4.17
CA VAL A 538 -11.05 -18.99 -4.65
C VAL A 538 -10.25 -19.72 -5.75
N GLY A 539 -10.00 -21.02 -5.58
CA GLY A 539 -9.33 -21.84 -6.57
C GLY A 539 -10.07 -21.89 -7.91
N ARG A 540 -11.40 -21.96 -7.91
CA ARG A 540 -12.21 -21.91 -9.13
C ARG A 540 -12.00 -20.60 -9.89
N LEU A 541 -12.06 -19.45 -9.22
CA LEU A 541 -11.83 -18.15 -9.84
C LEU A 541 -10.42 -18.01 -10.39
N LEU A 542 -9.41 -18.41 -9.62
CA LEU A 542 -8.02 -18.39 -10.08
C LEU A 542 -7.81 -19.24 -11.32
N ARG A 543 -8.34 -20.48 -11.34
CA ARG A 543 -8.29 -21.35 -12.52
C ARG A 543 -8.94 -20.68 -13.73
N TYR A 544 -10.11 -20.07 -13.54
CA TYR A 544 -10.82 -19.36 -14.61
C TYR A 544 -9.97 -18.23 -15.18
N THR A 545 -9.42 -17.36 -14.33
CA THR A 545 -8.54 -16.26 -14.74
C THR A 545 -7.28 -16.75 -15.44
N MET A 546 -6.68 -17.84 -14.94
CA MET A 546 -5.43 -18.38 -15.50
C MET A 546 -5.64 -19.05 -16.86
N THR A 547 -6.81 -19.61 -17.15
CA THR A 547 -7.12 -20.33 -18.39
C THR A 547 -7.68 -19.45 -19.50
N HIS A 548 -7.90 -18.15 -19.25
CA HIS A 548 -8.42 -17.19 -20.23
C HIS A 548 -7.39 -16.11 -20.52
N ASP A 549 -6.71 -16.21 -21.66
CA ASP A 549 -5.62 -15.31 -22.07
C ASP A 549 -6.08 -13.85 -22.12
N TYR A 550 -7.29 -13.59 -22.59
CA TYR A 550 -7.86 -12.25 -22.72
C TYR A 550 -8.19 -11.58 -21.38
N VAL A 551 -8.21 -12.31 -20.26
CA VAL A 551 -8.33 -11.72 -18.93
C VAL A 551 -6.93 -11.30 -18.46
N ALA A 552 -6.70 -10.00 -18.29
CA ALA A 552 -5.39 -9.45 -17.97
C ALA A 552 -4.80 -10.00 -16.65
N GLY A 553 -5.65 -10.31 -15.70
CA GLY A 553 -5.28 -10.84 -14.39
C GLY A 553 -6.37 -10.60 -13.36
N ASP A 554 -5.98 -10.72 -12.11
CA ASP A 554 -6.90 -10.57 -10.98
C ASP A 554 -6.21 -9.87 -9.80
N PHE A 555 -6.94 -9.00 -9.10
CA PHE A 555 -6.51 -8.38 -7.86
C PHE A 555 -7.33 -8.94 -6.70
N MET A 556 -6.66 -9.67 -5.84
CA MET A 556 -7.27 -10.29 -4.67
C MET A 556 -7.52 -9.26 -3.56
N TRP A 557 -8.68 -9.31 -2.94
CA TRP A 557 -9.02 -8.60 -1.72
C TRP A 557 -8.71 -9.47 -0.50
N THR A 558 -7.59 -9.30 0.21
CA THR A 558 -6.56 -8.28 0.02
C THR A 558 -5.18 -8.84 0.35
N GLY A 559 -4.12 -8.14 0.00
CA GLY A 559 -2.75 -8.57 0.29
C GLY A 559 -2.41 -8.56 1.78
N ILE A 560 -2.95 -7.60 2.53
CA ILE A 560 -2.62 -7.37 3.94
C ILE A 560 -3.93 -7.07 4.68
N ASP A 561 -4.09 -7.59 5.89
CA ASP A 561 -5.15 -7.15 6.78
C ASP A 561 -5.00 -5.64 7.04
N TYR A 562 -6.10 -4.95 7.14
CA TYR A 562 -6.14 -3.51 7.30
C TYR A 562 -7.09 -3.11 8.43
N LEU A 563 -6.84 -1.97 9.03
CA LEU A 563 -7.70 -1.40 10.06
C LEU A 563 -9.02 -0.93 9.43
N GLY A 564 -10.12 -1.09 10.16
CA GLY A 564 -11.47 -0.76 9.67
C GLY A 564 -12.16 -1.89 8.93
N GLU A 565 -13.29 -1.55 8.31
CA GLU A 565 -14.22 -2.47 7.61
C GLU A 565 -14.49 -3.75 8.40
N SER A 566 -14.91 -3.58 9.63
CA SER A 566 -15.04 -4.66 10.60
C SER A 566 -16.30 -4.52 11.46
N HIS A 567 -16.58 -5.53 12.29
CA HIS A 567 -17.64 -5.50 13.29
C HIS A 567 -17.04 -5.74 14.68
N TRP A 568 -17.52 -5.02 15.66
CA TRP A 568 -17.10 -5.22 17.06
C TRP A 568 -17.21 -6.70 17.47
N PRO A 569 -16.20 -7.30 18.14
CA PRO A 569 -15.03 -6.65 18.71
C PRO A 569 -13.83 -6.47 17.76
N HIS A 570 -13.95 -6.76 16.48
CA HIS A 570 -12.85 -6.63 15.53
C HIS A 570 -12.63 -5.16 15.15
N ARG A 571 -11.38 -4.70 15.27
CA ARG A 571 -10.92 -3.36 14.83
C ARG A 571 -10.33 -3.35 13.42
N SER A 572 -10.07 -4.53 12.88
CA SER A 572 -9.48 -4.71 11.54
C SER A 572 -10.21 -5.81 10.77
N SER A 573 -10.16 -5.69 9.45
CA SER A 573 -10.51 -6.77 8.54
C SER A 573 -9.47 -7.88 8.62
N ASN A 574 -9.88 -9.14 8.40
CA ASN A 574 -9.02 -10.33 8.46
C ASN A 574 -8.99 -11.11 7.14
N VAL A 575 -9.21 -10.41 6.03
CA VAL A 575 -9.30 -11.00 4.68
C VAL A 575 -7.96 -11.03 3.93
N GLY A 576 -6.91 -10.42 4.49
CA GLY A 576 -5.56 -10.41 3.92
C GLY A 576 -4.84 -11.76 4.00
N VAL A 577 -3.81 -11.93 3.18
CA VAL A 577 -2.88 -13.07 3.26
C VAL A 577 -1.71 -12.82 4.23
N LEU A 578 -1.44 -11.55 4.53
CA LEU A 578 -0.62 -11.12 5.66
C LEU A 578 -1.54 -10.51 6.73
N ASP A 579 -1.22 -10.70 8.01
CA ASP A 579 -1.92 -9.99 9.09
C ASP A 579 -1.46 -8.51 9.20
N THR A 580 -2.04 -7.73 10.12
CA THR A 580 -1.67 -6.31 10.33
C THR A 580 -0.21 -6.12 10.71
N CYS A 581 0.43 -7.12 11.32
CA CYS A 581 1.87 -7.14 11.61
C CYS A 581 2.72 -7.52 10.39
N GLY A 582 2.13 -7.94 9.28
CA GLY A 582 2.81 -8.42 8.08
C GLY A 582 3.36 -9.85 8.21
N PHE A 583 2.82 -10.67 9.12
CA PHE A 583 3.09 -12.09 9.19
C PHE A 583 2.22 -12.87 8.21
N ALA A 584 2.81 -13.84 7.51
CA ALA A 584 2.09 -14.70 6.59
C ALA A 584 1.06 -15.58 7.30
N LYS A 585 -0.13 -15.69 6.72
CA LYS A 585 -1.16 -16.67 7.05
C LYS A 585 -1.03 -17.89 6.13
N ASP A 586 -1.76 -18.97 6.40
CA ASP A 586 -1.74 -20.15 5.52
C ASP A 586 -2.21 -19.81 4.10
N SER A 587 -3.12 -18.86 3.95
CA SER A 587 -3.57 -18.37 2.65
C SER A 587 -2.45 -17.78 1.79
N PHE A 588 -1.41 -17.20 2.36
CA PHE A 588 -0.21 -16.77 1.65
C PHE A 588 0.42 -17.91 0.84
N TYR A 589 0.57 -19.09 1.45
CA TYR A 589 1.18 -20.24 0.83
C TYR A 589 0.30 -20.90 -0.23
N PHE A 590 -1.03 -20.73 -0.12
CA PHE A 590 -1.95 -21.13 -1.19
C PHE A 590 -1.63 -20.37 -2.47
N TYR A 591 -1.60 -19.03 -2.43
CA TYR A 591 -1.26 -18.21 -3.59
C TYR A 591 0.19 -18.41 -4.04
N GLN A 592 1.13 -18.57 -3.10
CA GLN A 592 2.52 -18.86 -3.44
C GLN A 592 2.63 -20.13 -4.26
N SER A 593 1.90 -21.19 -3.90
CA SER A 593 1.91 -22.46 -4.66
C SER A 593 1.33 -22.31 -6.06
N ILE A 594 0.54 -21.27 -6.33
CA ILE A 594 -0.06 -21.01 -7.64
C ILE A 594 0.80 -20.06 -8.47
N TRP A 595 1.29 -18.99 -7.86
CA TRP A 595 1.98 -17.91 -8.57
C TRP A 595 3.49 -18.11 -8.72
N ARG A 596 4.16 -18.82 -7.77
CA ARG A 596 5.59 -19.13 -7.85
C ARG A 596 5.80 -20.47 -8.56
N ARG A 597 6.30 -20.38 -9.82
CA ARG A 597 6.64 -21.56 -10.61
C ARG A 597 8.14 -21.79 -10.72
N ASP A 598 8.92 -20.83 -10.32
CA ASP A 598 10.38 -20.78 -10.34
C ASP A 598 11.00 -21.55 -9.16
N ILE A 599 10.27 -21.73 -8.06
CA ILE A 599 10.69 -22.48 -6.88
C ILE A 599 9.69 -23.58 -6.53
N PRO A 600 10.12 -24.72 -5.97
CA PRO A 600 9.20 -25.70 -5.40
C PRO A 600 8.60 -25.16 -4.11
N VAL A 601 7.28 -25.34 -3.94
CA VAL A 601 6.51 -24.92 -2.77
C VAL A 601 5.83 -26.12 -2.14
N ALA A 602 5.89 -26.20 -0.83
CA ALA A 602 5.07 -27.10 -0.01
C ALA A 602 4.67 -26.37 1.27
N HIS A 603 3.42 -26.48 1.69
CA HIS A 603 2.90 -25.93 2.95
C HIS A 603 1.79 -26.80 3.50
N LEU A 604 1.86 -27.08 4.79
CA LEU A 604 0.90 -27.87 5.57
C LEU A 604 0.02 -26.99 6.44
N LEU A 605 -1.29 -27.30 6.48
CA LEU A 605 -2.20 -26.76 7.46
C LEU A 605 -3.23 -27.83 7.88
N PRO A 606 -3.77 -27.70 9.11
CA PRO A 606 -3.48 -26.74 10.18
C PRO A 606 -2.10 -27.01 10.83
N HIS A 607 -1.63 -26.10 11.68
CA HIS A 607 -0.53 -26.40 12.60
C HIS A 607 -0.91 -27.57 13.50
N TRP A 608 0.09 -28.27 14.09
CA TRP A 608 -0.21 -29.54 14.78
C TRP A 608 -0.27 -29.43 16.32
N ASN A 609 -0.63 -28.23 16.83
CA ASN A 609 -1.00 -27.98 18.23
C ASN A 609 -2.51 -27.73 18.31
N ILE A 610 -3.34 -28.75 18.10
CA ILE A 610 -4.80 -28.64 18.07
C ILE A 610 -5.34 -29.22 19.37
N ASP A 611 -6.29 -28.51 19.99
CA ASP A 611 -6.96 -28.97 21.21
C ASP A 611 -8.15 -29.87 20.86
N VAL A 612 -7.84 -31.14 20.52
CA VAL A 612 -8.82 -32.21 20.24
C VAL A 612 -8.34 -33.51 20.83
N GLU A 613 -9.25 -34.45 21.06
CA GLU A 613 -8.91 -35.78 21.53
C GLU A 613 -8.07 -36.55 20.49
N GLN A 614 -7.09 -37.31 20.99
CA GLN A 614 -6.28 -38.18 20.12
C GLN A 614 -7.16 -39.17 19.38
N GLY A 615 -6.96 -39.29 18.05
CA GLY A 615 -7.78 -40.12 17.17
C GLY A 615 -8.91 -39.35 16.48
N THR A 616 -9.22 -38.10 16.85
CA THR A 616 -10.16 -37.26 16.12
C THR A 616 -9.67 -37.10 14.68
N ILE A 617 -10.55 -37.36 13.72
CA ILE A 617 -10.21 -37.17 12.29
C ILE A 617 -10.23 -35.72 11.94
N LEU A 618 -9.07 -35.22 11.49
CA LEU A 618 -8.88 -33.84 10.99
C LEU A 618 -8.58 -33.86 9.50
N GLN A 619 -9.12 -32.90 8.79
CA GLN A 619 -8.73 -32.68 7.38
C GLN A 619 -7.44 -31.87 7.33
N VAL A 620 -6.37 -32.48 6.83
CA VAL A 620 -5.09 -31.84 6.59
C VAL A 620 -5.02 -31.40 5.14
N LEU A 621 -4.66 -30.15 4.89
CA LEU A 621 -4.46 -29.60 3.56
C LEU A 621 -2.98 -29.46 3.26
N GLY A 622 -2.63 -29.65 1.99
CA GLY A 622 -1.28 -29.40 1.46
C GLY A 622 -1.35 -28.46 0.25
N TYR A 623 -0.65 -27.34 0.34
CA TYR A 623 -0.46 -26.42 -0.78
C TYR A 623 0.90 -26.69 -1.44
N THR A 624 0.89 -26.97 -2.74
CA THR A 624 2.12 -27.30 -3.45
C THR A 624 1.99 -27.03 -4.95
N ASN A 625 3.11 -26.70 -5.60
CA ASN A 625 3.25 -26.64 -7.06
C ASN A 625 4.06 -27.83 -7.63
N CYS A 626 4.20 -28.88 -6.83
CA CYS A 626 4.88 -30.12 -7.24
C CYS A 626 3.94 -31.02 -8.02
N ASP A 627 4.50 -31.95 -8.82
CA ASP A 627 3.70 -32.92 -9.59
C ASP A 627 2.86 -33.82 -8.67
N SER A 628 3.37 -34.10 -7.48
CA SER A 628 2.69 -34.85 -6.42
C SER A 628 3.27 -34.54 -5.06
N ALA A 629 2.51 -34.82 -4.02
CA ALA A 629 3.00 -34.73 -2.65
C ALA A 629 2.52 -35.91 -1.80
N GLU A 630 3.33 -36.26 -0.80
CA GLU A 630 3.06 -37.34 0.16
C GLU A 630 2.94 -36.75 1.55
N LEU A 631 1.88 -37.11 2.26
CA LEU A 631 1.70 -36.77 3.66
C LEU A 631 2.24 -37.88 4.56
N ILE A 632 3.07 -37.51 5.53
CA ILE A 632 3.65 -38.42 6.52
C ILE A 632 3.34 -37.89 7.93
N LEU A 633 2.72 -38.70 8.80
CA LEU A 633 2.52 -38.39 10.22
C LEU A 633 3.30 -39.38 11.06
N ASN A 634 4.20 -38.91 11.92
CA ASN A 634 5.01 -39.74 12.82
C ASN A 634 5.70 -40.92 12.09
N GLY A 635 6.22 -40.69 10.85
CA GLY A 635 6.85 -41.71 10.01
C GLY A 635 5.89 -42.62 9.25
N LYS A 636 4.58 -42.52 9.45
CA LYS A 636 3.58 -43.26 8.70
C LYS A 636 3.06 -42.47 7.51
N SER A 637 3.16 -43.03 6.31
CA SER A 637 2.60 -42.44 5.10
C SER A 637 1.07 -42.54 5.07
N TYR A 638 0.43 -41.44 4.72
CA TYR A 638 -1.00 -41.33 4.41
C TYR A 638 -1.28 -41.31 2.91
N GLY A 639 -0.26 -41.59 2.13
CA GLY A 639 -0.33 -41.75 0.70
C GLY A 639 0.07 -40.49 -0.08
N LYS A 640 0.47 -40.79 -1.32
CA LYS A 640 0.86 -39.77 -2.28
C LYS A 640 -0.35 -39.34 -3.10
N LYS A 641 -0.53 -38.02 -3.24
CA LYS A 641 -1.59 -37.42 -4.04
C LYS A 641 -1.01 -36.43 -5.06
N ALA A 642 -1.78 -36.16 -6.10
CA ALA A 642 -1.43 -35.23 -7.15
C ALA A 642 -2.69 -34.48 -7.65
N TYR A 643 -2.50 -33.37 -8.34
CA TYR A 643 -3.57 -32.66 -9.04
C TYR A 643 -3.05 -32.04 -10.34
N SER A 644 -3.97 -31.75 -11.25
CA SER A 644 -3.65 -31.07 -12.49
C SER A 644 -3.64 -29.56 -12.26
N TYR A 645 -2.58 -28.91 -12.67
CA TYR A 645 -2.42 -27.47 -12.50
C TYR A 645 -2.71 -26.77 -13.85
N PRO A 646 -3.51 -25.68 -13.88
CA PRO A 646 -3.71 -24.93 -15.11
C PRO A 646 -2.42 -24.21 -15.50
N ASP A 647 -2.08 -24.26 -16.77
CA ASP A 647 -0.99 -23.47 -17.33
C ASP A 647 -1.51 -22.16 -17.91
N TYR A 648 -0.70 -21.10 -17.84
CA TYR A 648 -0.99 -19.84 -18.50
C TYR A 648 -1.05 -20.02 -20.02
N GLY A 649 -1.89 -19.24 -20.70
CA GLY A 649 -2.09 -19.33 -22.13
C GLY A 649 -3.00 -20.47 -22.58
N MET A 650 -3.68 -21.12 -21.65
CA MET A 650 -4.71 -22.10 -21.99
C MET A 650 -5.98 -21.36 -22.46
N THR A 651 -6.32 -21.51 -23.73
CA THR A 651 -7.52 -20.90 -24.34
C THR A 651 -8.77 -21.76 -24.19
N GLN A 652 -8.80 -22.64 -23.19
CA GLN A 652 -9.89 -23.58 -22.98
C GLN A 652 -10.96 -22.99 -22.07
N THR A 653 -12.18 -23.47 -22.29
CA THR A 653 -13.30 -23.16 -21.39
C THR A 653 -12.98 -23.63 -19.97
N TYR A 654 -13.42 -22.86 -18.97
CA TYR A 654 -13.29 -23.22 -17.58
C TYR A 654 -13.64 -24.70 -17.29
N GLY A 655 -12.78 -25.38 -16.57
CA GLY A 655 -12.92 -26.81 -16.23
C GLY A 655 -12.35 -27.78 -17.27
N HIS A 656 -11.87 -27.32 -18.43
CA HIS A 656 -11.23 -28.13 -19.44
C HIS A 656 -9.73 -27.82 -19.49
N PHE A 657 -8.91 -28.84 -19.41
CA PHE A 657 -7.44 -28.74 -19.49
C PHE A 657 -6.91 -29.69 -20.54
N ASP A 658 -5.83 -29.28 -21.23
CA ASP A 658 -5.17 -30.13 -22.26
C ASP A 658 -4.52 -31.38 -21.69
N LYS A 659 -4.20 -31.41 -20.41
CA LYS A 659 -3.61 -32.55 -19.73
C LYS A 659 -4.69 -33.37 -19.04
N GLU A 660 -4.63 -34.69 -19.15
CA GLU A 660 -5.47 -35.54 -18.33
C GLU A 660 -5.23 -35.28 -16.85
N PRO A 661 -6.29 -35.07 -16.07
CA PRO A 661 -6.17 -34.88 -14.63
C PRO A 661 -5.50 -36.09 -14.00
N ILE A 662 -4.52 -35.85 -13.17
CA ILE A 662 -3.96 -36.93 -12.34
C ILE A 662 -5.03 -37.35 -11.31
N PRO A 663 -5.30 -38.64 -11.12
CA PRO A 663 -6.37 -39.09 -10.24
C PRO A 663 -6.10 -38.69 -8.80
N ALA A 664 -6.71 -37.63 -8.33
CA ALA A 664 -6.87 -37.22 -6.95
C ALA A 664 -7.72 -35.96 -6.88
N ASN A 665 -7.44 -34.94 -6.19
CA ASN A 665 -8.18 -33.70 -6.05
C ASN A 665 -8.13 -32.79 -7.29
N THR A 666 -8.60 -33.24 -8.43
CA THR A 666 -8.36 -32.57 -9.72
C THR A 666 -9.08 -31.24 -9.90
N ASP A 667 -10.12 -30.99 -9.12
CA ASP A 667 -10.90 -29.74 -9.20
C ASP A 667 -10.42 -28.64 -8.24
N ASN A 668 -9.57 -28.99 -7.27
CA ASN A 668 -9.05 -28.07 -6.27
C ASN A 668 -7.57 -27.76 -6.55
N LEU A 669 -7.14 -26.55 -6.22
CA LEU A 669 -5.73 -26.13 -6.25
C LEU A 669 -5.00 -26.44 -4.92
N PHE A 670 -5.42 -27.49 -4.23
CA PHE A 670 -4.81 -28.00 -3.00
C PHE A 670 -5.05 -29.50 -2.88
N LEU A 671 -4.23 -30.16 -2.09
CA LEU A 671 -4.39 -31.58 -1.72
C LEU A 671 -4.94 -31.71 -0.31
N SER A 672 -5.69 -32.77 -0.01
CA SER A 672 -6.24 -32.98 1.32
C SER A 672 -6.18 -34.45 1.75
N TRP A 673 -6.01 -34.68 3.05
CA TRP A 673 -6.01 -35.99 3.68
C TRP A 673 -6.87 -35.97 4.95
N ASP A 674 -7.62 -37.04 5.21
CA ASP A 674 -8.28 -37.26 6.48
C ASP A 674 -7.33 -38.04 7.41
N VAL A 675 -6.92 -37.40 8.50
CA VAL A 675 -5.86 -37.88 9.37
C VAL A 675 -6.35 -37.94 10.82
N PRO A 676 -6.20 -39.09 11.53
CA PRO A 676 -6.45 -39.10 12.96
C PRO A 676 -5.38 -38.26 13.69
N TYR A 677 -5.81 -37.36 14.53
CA TYR A 677 -4.91 -36.53 15.31
C TYR A 677 -4.07 -37.37 16.26
N GLU A 678 -2.77 -37.21 16.17
CA GLU A 678 -1.78 -37.81 17.07
C GLU A 678 -0.64 -36.80 17.25
N PRO A 679 -0.31 -36.38 18.51
CA PRO A 679 0.80 -35.46 18.73
C PRO A 679 2.11 -35.99 18.14
N GLY A 680 2.95 -35.09 17.61
CA GLY A 680 4.22 -35.47 17.00
C GLY A 680 4.57 -34.54 15.84
N TYR A 681 4.94 -35.08 14.69
CA TYR A 681 5.30 -34.29 13.52
C TYR A 681 4.56 -34.75 12.27
N MET A 682 4.26 -33.82 11.42
CA MET A 682 3.67 -34.02 10.10
C MET A 682 4.58 -33.42 9.03
N GLU A 683 4.74 -34.13 7.91
CA GLU A 683 5.56 -33.70 6.79
C GLU A 683 4.77 -33.78 5.48
N LEU A 684 4.86 -32.75 4.66
CA LEU A 684 4.44 -32.76 3.27
C LEU A 684 5.67 -32.81 2.39
N VAL A 685 5.85 -33.92 1.68
CA VAL A 685 7.00 -34.13 0.82
C VAL A 685 6.58 -33.93 -0.64
N GLY A 686 7.06 -32.88 -1.29
CA GLY A 686 6.77 -32.56 -2.68
C GLY A 686 7.74 -33.19 -3.66
N PHE A 687 7.22 -33.72 -4.78
CA PHE A 687 7.98 -34.38 -5.82
C PHE A 687 7.80 -33.74 -7.19
N LYS A 688 8.90 -33.59 -7.94
CA LYS A 688 8.93 -33.26 -9.37
C LYS A 688 9.73 -34.32 -10.10
N ASP A 689 9.21 -34.85 -11.21
CA ASP A 689 9.83 -35.95 -11.98
C ASP A 689 10.19 -37.16 -11.11
N GLY A 690 9.34 -37.47 -10.11
CA GLY A 690 9.52 -38.57 -9.17
C GLY A 690 10.60 -38.35 -8.10
N LYS A 691 11.26 -37.21 -8.06
CA LYS A 691 12.29 -36.89 -7.05
C LYS A 691 11.70 -35.91 -6.01
N GLU A 692 12.08 -36.13 -4.76
CA GLU A 692 11.80 -35.15 -3.70
C GLU A 692 12.53 -33.82 -3.99
N VAL A 693 11.78 -32.69 -3.96
CA VAL A 693 12.33 -31.34 -4.23
C VAL A 693 12.06 -30.36 -3.12
N VAL A 694 11.08 -30.63 -2.26
CA VAL A 694 10.72 -29.74 -1.14
C VAL A 694 10.05 -30.56 -0.04
N ARG A 695 10.20 -30.11 1.19
CA ARG A 695 9.55 -30.67 2.37
C ARG A 695 9.12 -29.56 3.29
N ASP A 696 7.86 -29.58 3.70
CA ASP A 696 7.36 -28.77 4.82
C ASP A 696 7.11 -29.68 6.01
N ARG A 697 7.38 -29.17 7.22
CA ARG A 697 7.25 -29.92 8.47
C ARG A 697 6.63 -29.06 9.55
N VAL A 698 5.53 -29.55 10.13
CA VAL A 698 4.90 -29.00 11.32
C VAL A 698 5.05 -29.97 12.47
N GLU A 699 5.30 -29.46 13.65
CA GLU A 699 5.49 -30.26 14.86
C GLU A 699 4.61 -29.78 15.99
N THR A 700 4.13 -30.69 16.82
CA THR A 700 3.51 -30.33 18.10
C THR A 700 4.59 -29.72 18.99
N ALA A 701 4.47 -28.45 19.31
CA ALA A 701 5.33 -27.77 20.28
C ALA A 701 5.00 -28.23 21.70
N GLY A 702 6.02 -28.15 22.57
CA GLY A 702 5.85 -28.35 24.03
C GLY A 702 5.29 -27.08 24.68
N GLU A 703 5.39 -27.04 26.03
CA GLU A 703 5.02 -25.87 26.82
C GLU A 703 5.88 -24.64 26.44
N PRO A 704 5.32 -23.41 26.51
CA PRO A 704 6.07 -22.19 26.35
C PRO A 704 7.25 -22.13 27.31
N TYR A 705 8.46 -21.82 26.78
CA TYR A 705 9.69 -21.83 27.54
C TYR A 705 10.48 -20.52 27.46
N ALA A 706 10.58 -19.93 26.27
CA ALA A 706 11.42 -18.75 26.06
C ALA A 706 10.79 -17.75 25.07
N ILE A 707 11.22 -16.50 25.17
CA ILE A 707 10.99 -15.46 24.16
C ILE A 707 12.13 -15.51 23.14
N ARG A 708 11.79 -15.39 21.85
CA ARG A 708 12.75 -15.18 20.77
C ARG A 708 12.47 -13.85 20.09
N LEU A 709 13.50 -13.02 19.93
CA LEU A 709 13.42 -11.76 19.18
C LEU A 709 14.19 -11.88 17.87
N ASN A 710 13.63 -11.31 16.81
CA ASN A 710 14.28 -11.19 15.51
C ASN A 710 14.01 -9.80 14.94
N CYS A 711 15.06 -9.08 14.48
CA CYS A 711 14.93 -7.82 13.77
C CYS A 711 15.10 -8.04 12.26
N TYR A 712 14.27 -7.38 11.47
CA TYR A 712 14.32 -7.49 10.02
C TYR A 712 15.38 -6.58 9.37
N GLN A 713 15.93 -5.62 10.13
CA GLN A 713 16.96 -4.69 9.66
C GLN A 713 18.22 -4.82 10.52
N ASP A 714 19.37 -4.91 9.87
CA ASP A 714 20.67 -5.01 10.56
C ASP A 714 21.27 -3.62 10.86
N THR A 715 20.95 -2.62 10.03
CA THR A 715 21.47 -1.25 10.16
C THR A 715 20.34 -0.26 9.95
N LEU A 716 20.29 0.78 10.76
CA LEU A 716 19.25 1.79 10.82
C LEU A 716 19.87 3.18 10.77
N ALA A 717 19.21 4.13 10.07
CA ALA A 717 19.64 5.52 10.06
C ALA A 717 19.31 6.22 11.40
N ALA A 718 20.23 7.07 11.87
CA ALA A 718 20.07 7.87 13.10
C ALA A 718 19.35 9.20 12.83
N ASP A 719 18.44 9.24 11.85
CA ASP A 719 17.72 10.46 11.41
C ASP A 719 16.47 10.78 12.25
N GLY A 720 16.09 9.90 13.17
CA GLY A 720 14.88 10.03 13.97
C GLY A 720 13.59 9.66 13.23
N LEU A 721 13.68 9.10 12.02
CA LEU A 721 12.55 8.70 11.16
C LEU A 721 12.62 7.22 10.78
N ASP A 722 13.82 6.68 10.56
CA ASP A 722 14.03 5.27 10.21
C ASP A 722 13.67 4.33 11.38
N VAL A 723 13.16 3.13 11.06
CA VAL A 723 12.58 2.20 12.04
C VAL A 723 13.14 0.78 11.92
N GLY A 724 13.45 0.20 13.06
CA GLY A 724 13.70 -1.24 13.24
C GLY A 724 12.40 -1.98 13.54
N GLN A 725 12.20 -3.11 12.87
CA GLN A 725 11.00 -3.94 12.97
C GLN A 725 11.35 -5.26 13.65
N ILE A 726 10.74 -5.54 14.79
CA ILE A 726 11.08 -6.67 15.65
C ILE A 726 9.92 -7.65 15.73
N GLU A 727 10.17 -8.89 15.33
CA GLU A 727 9.31 -10.03 15.63
C GLU A 727 9.57 -10.52 17.05
N ILE A 728 8.50 -10.79 17.78
CA ILE A 728 8.48 -11.42 19.09
C ILE A 728 7.81 -12.78 18.92
N ALA A 729 8.47 -13.86 19.33
CA ALA A 729 7.91 -15.21 19.23
C ALA A 729 8.08 -15.97 20.55
N ILE A 730 7.03 -16.67 20.98
CA ILE A 730 7.08 -17.60 22.11
C ILE A 730 7.41 -18.98 21.60
N VAL A 731 8.47 -19.56 22.16
CA VAL A 731 8.98 -20.87 21.74
C VAL A 731 9.09 -21.83 22.91
N ASP A 732 9.03 -23.13 22.60
CA ASP A 732 9.28 -24.17 23.54
C ASP A 732 10.78 -24.39 23.80
N GLU A 733 11.15 -25.36 24.69
CA GLU A 733 12.53 -25.70 25.02
C GLU A 733 13.38 -26.10 23.80
N LYS A 734 12.73 -26.56 22.70
CA LYS A 734 13.39 -26.94 21.45
C LYS A 734 13.42 -25.83 20.41
N GLY A 735 12.95 -24.63 20.78
CA GLY A 735 12.88 -23.45 19.89
C GLY A 735 11.74 -23.48 18.89
N ARG A 736 10.74 -24.37 19.04
CA ARG A 736 9.57 -24.44 18.17
C ARG A 736 8.54 -23.40 18.59
N LEU A 737 7.90 -22.74 17.65
CA LEU A 737 6.83 -21.79 17.92
C LEU A 737 5.69 -22.48 18.68
N CYS A 738 5.18 -21.85 19.73
CA CYS A 738 4.00 -22.26 20.49
C CYS A 738 2.76 -21.53 19.94
N PRO A 739 2.02 -22.07 18.96
CA PRO A 739 0.98 -21.32 18.25
C PRO A 739 -0.30 -21.14 19.09
N GLN A 740 -0.41 -21.75 20.24
CA GLN A 740 -1.51 -21.56 21.19
C GLN A 740 -1.16 -20.58 22.32
N SER A 741 0.07 -20.04 22.33
CA SER A 741 0.51 -19.11 23.38
C SER A 741 -0.17 -17.76 23.24
N GLU A 742 -0.68 -17.25 24.36
CA GLU A 742 -1.23 -15.91 24.56
C GLU A 742 -0.48 -15.16 25.68
N GLN A 743 0.78 -15.52 25.95
CA GLN A 743 1.59 -14.91 26.99
C GLN A 743 1.71 -13.40 26.83
N TYR A 744 1.66 -12.66 27.94
CA TYR A 744 1.93 -11.23 27.93
C TYR A 744 3.44 -10.99 27.90
N VAL A 745 3.89 -10.15 26.97
CA VAL A 745 5.29 -9.76 26.82
C VAL A 745 5.43 -8.27 27.09
N GLN A 746 6.27 -7.93 28.05
CA GLN A 746 6.66 -6.56 28.37
C GLN A 746 7.95 -6.22 27.64
N LEU A 747 8.00 -5.07 26.97
CA LEU A 747 9.19 -4.55 26.30
C LEU A 747 9.78 -3.36 27.05
N SER A 748 11.10 -3.25 27.01
CA SER A 748 11.83 -2.04 27.39
C SER A 748 12.95 -1.75 26.38
N VAL A 749 13.24 -0.48 26.19
CA VAL A 749 14.25 0.00 25.22
C VAL A 749 15.27 0.87 25.96
N GLU A 750 16.54 0.51 25.84
CA GLU A 750 17.67 1.23 26.44
C GLU A 750 18.58 1.81 25.34
N GLY A 751 19.24 2.93 25.60
CA GLY A 751 20.16 3.57 24.65
C GLY A 751 19.50 4.66 23.80
N VAL A 752 19.82 4.70 22.49
CA VAL A 752 19.34 5.76 21.57
C VAL A 752 18.04 5.43 20.86
N GLY A 753 17.36 4.34 21.24
CA GLY A 753 16.09 3.92 20.66
C GLY A 753 14.88 4.38 21.46
N GLU A 754 13.71 4.44 20.79
CA GLU A 754 12.39 4.62 21.39
C GLU A 754 11.42 3.59 20.81
N LEU A 755 10.57 2.98 21.65
CA LEU A 755 9.49 2.10 21.21
C LEU A 755 8.39 2.97 20.60
N VAL A 756 8.10 2.77 19.31
CA VAL A 756 7.11 3.57 18.57
C VAL A 756 5.74 2.94 18.65
N SER A 757 5.67 1.62 18.45
CA SER A 757 4.40 0.89 18.47
C SER A 757 4.60 -0.61 18.62
N ILE A 758 3.50 -1.29 18.98
CA ILE A 758 3.45 -2.74 19.21
C ILE A 758 2.09 -3.28 18.74
N ASP A 759 2.06 -4.50 18.18
CA ASP A 759 0.81 -5.17 17.77
C ASP A 759 1.00 -6.71 17.82
N ASN A 760 -0.11 -7.46 17.80
CA ASN A 760 -0.09 -8.93 17.78
C ASN A 760 -0.79 -9.55 16.57
N GLY A 761 -1.39 -8.72 15.70
CA GLY A 761 -2.11 -9.15 14.51
C GLY A 761 -3.49 -9.77 14.80
N ASN A 762 -3.98 -9.74 16.03
CA ASN A 762 -5.32 -10.20 16.39
C ASN A 762 -6.34 -9.06 16.12
N PRO A 763 -7.27 -9.23 15.20
CA PRO A 763 -8.28 -8.20 14.90
C PRO A 763 -9.16 -7.83 16.09
N ALA A 764 -9.35 -8.73 17.06
CA ALA A 764 -10.13 -8.49 18.26
C ALA A 764 -9.34 -7.95 19.46
N SER A 765 -8.03 -7.71 19.30
CA SER A 765 -7.23 -7.09 20.37
C SER A 765 -7.54 -5.60 20.48
N HIS A 766 -7.85 -5.14 21.70
CA HIS A 766 -8.04 -3.70 22.00
C HIS A 766 -6.88 -3.14 22.83
N GLU A 767 -5.80 -3.87 22.97
CA GLU A 767 -4.60 -3.40 23.64
C GLU A 767 -4.00 -2.19 22.91
N SER A 768 -3.39 -1.30 23.68
CA SER A 768 -2.82 -0.07 23.10
C SER A 768 -1.65 -0.40 22.17
N MET A 769 -1.74 0.05 20.94
CA MET A 769 -0.64 -0.01 19.97
C MET A 769 0.54 0.92 20.33
N LYS A 770 0.34 1.82 21.29
CA LYS A 770 1.37 2.74 21.84
C LYS A 770 1.81 2.34 23.24
N GLY A 771 1.44 1.14 23.68
CA GLY A 771 1.88 0.56 24.94
C GLY A 771 3.31 0.02 24.88
N THR A 772 3.76 -0.48 26.04
CA THR A 772 5.09 -1.11 26.18
C THR A 772 5.02 -2.62 26.37
N GLY A 773 3.83 -3.19 26.36
CA GLY A 773 3.62 -4.64 26.46
C GLY A 773 2.31 -5.06 25.82
N ILE A 774 2.22 -6.32 25.41
CA ILE A 774 1.10 -6.90 24.68
C ILE A 774 1.04 -8.41 24.88
N HIS A 775 -0.16 -8.99 24.84
CA HIS A 775 -0.32 -10.44 24.70
C HIS A 775 0.07 -10.86 23.29
N VAL A 776 0.83 -11.94 23.14
CA VAL A 776 1.06 -12.53 21.81
C VAL A 776 -0.22 -13.18 21.29
N SER A 777 -0.36 -13.24 19.98
CA SER A 777 -1.45 -13.96 19.31
C SER A 777 -0.86 -15.02 18.38
N ALA A 778 -1.36 -16.24 18.48
CA ALA A 778 -0.77 -17.40 17.84
C ALA A 778 0.78 -17.45 18.04
N GLY A 779 1.20 -17.21 19.28
CA GLY A 779 2.60 -17.25 19.71
C GLY A 779 3.48 -16.10 19.19
N ARG A 780 2.93 -15.06 18.55
CA ARG A 780 3.71 -13.95 17.97
C ARG A 780 3.16 -12.58 18.32
N ALA A 781 4.07 -11.61 18.36
CA ALA A 781 3.76 -10.18 18.36
C ALA A 781 4.84 -9.42 17.56
N PHE A 782 4.65 -8.13 17.39
CA PHE A 782 5.48 -7.27 16.56
C PHE A 782 5.70 -5.93 17.25
N ALA A 783 6.91 -5.39 17.14
CA ALA A 783 7.27 -4.10 17.71
C ALA A 783 8.06 -3.26 16.71
N VAL A 784 7.91 -1.94 16.80
CA VAL A 784 8.63 -0.97 15.97
C VAL A 784 9.43 -0.05 16.88
N VAL A 785 10.72 0.06 16.61
CA VAL A 785 11.68 0.88 17.36
C VAL A 785 12.32 1.90 16.42
N ARG A 786 12.47 3.14 16.86
CA ARG A 786 13.03 4.25 16.08
C ARG A 786 14.18 4.90 16.85
N SER A 787 15.14 5.51 16.14
CA SER A 787 16.17 6.32 16.82
C SER A 787 15.57 7.61 17.39
N ASN A 788 16.16 8.09 18.47
CA ASN A 788 15.83 9.42 19.01
C ASN A 788 16.53 10.58 18.25
N GLY A 789 17.11 10.30 17.09
CA GLY A 789 17.89 11.26 16.28
C GLY A 789 19.38 11.28 16.62
N ARG A 790 19.89 10.26 17.30
CA ARG A 790 21.31 10.12 17.68
C ARG A 790 21.85 8.78 17.21
N SER A 791 23.09 8.78 16.73
CA SER A 791 23.83 7.54 16.45
C SER A 791 24.21 6.84 17.74
N GLY A 792 24.23 5.52 17.71
CA GLY A 792 24.61 4.67 18.84
C GLY A 792 23.81 3.38 18.91
N ASP A 793 24.03 2.63 19.96
CA ASP A 793 23.38 1.35 20.18
C ASP A 793 22.07 1.50 20.97
N CYS A 794 21.15 0.62 20.66
CA CYS A 794 19.86 0.45 21.30
C CYS A 794 19.69 -1.02 21.68
N VAL A 795 19.30 -1.31 22.90
CA VAL A 795 18.98 -2.67 23.35
C VAL A 795 17.49 -2.76 23.64
N VAL A 796 16.83 -3.67 22.96
CA VAL A 796 15.43 -4.01 23.21
C VAL A 796 15.39 -5.29 24.03
N LYS A 797 14.74 -5.23 25.21
CA LYS A 797 14.54 -6.36 26.10
C LYS A 797 13.06 -6.76 26.12
N ALA A 798 12.80 -8.06 26.16
CA ALA A 798 11.48 -8.64 26.25
C ALA A 798 11.41 -9.58 27.46
N GLU A 799 10.40 -9.41 28.30
CA GLU A 799 10.19 -10.15 29.54
C GLU A 799 8.75 -10.70 29.58
N SER A 800 8.59 -11.91 30.09
CA SER A 800 7.29 -12.54 30.32
C SER A 800 7.36 -13.45 31.53
N GLU A 801 6.29 -13.49 32.32
CA GLU A 801 6.24 -14.33 33.54
C GLU A 801 6.37 -15.81 33.16
N GLY A 802 7.29 -16.49 33.81
CA GLY A 802 7.53 -17.94 33.64
C GLY A 802 8.32 -18.34 32.41
N LEU A 803 8.81 -17.38 31.60
CA LEU A 803 9.61 -17.64 30.39
C LEU A 803 11.06 -17.12 30.55
N GLU A 804 11.98 -17.71 29.80
CA GLU A 804 13.29 -17.12 29.62
C GLU A 804 13.17 -15.81 28.81
N ASN A 805 13.74 -14.73 29.38
CA ASN A 805 13.74 -13.40 28.78
C ASN A 805 14.68 -13.33 27.56
N ALA A 806 14.44 -12.39 26.67
CA ALA A 806 15.25 -12.16 25.49
C ALA A 806 15.69 -10.69 25.37
N GLN A 807 16.80 -10.47 24.68
CA GLN A 807 17.22 -9.13 24.26
C GLN A 807 17.84 -9.14 22.86
N ILE A 808 17.72 -8.04 22.16
CA ILE A 808 18.35 -7.81 20.86
C ILE A 808 18.98 -6.41 20.82
N SER A 809 20.14 -6.30 20.19
CA SER A 809 20.83 -5.02 20.00
C SER A 809 20.65 -4.53 18.57
N LEU A 810 20.33 -3.25 18.42
CA LEU A 810 20.20 -2.53 17.15
C LEU A 810 21.25 -1.42 17.14
N SER A 811 21.80 -1.09 15.98
CA SER A 811 22.75 0.02 15.81
C SER A 811 22.16 1.08 14.88
N PHE A 812 22.12 2.32 15.35
CA PHE A 812 21.73 3.49 14.58
C PHE A 812 22.98 4.29 14.17
N THR A 813 23.18 4.45 12.85
CA THR A 813 24.39 5.07 12.26
C THR A 813 24.10 6.34 11.47
#